data_06afb0b040fe9ca86e8013ba4d63914d
#
_entry.id   06afb0b040fe9ca86e8013ba4d63914d
#
_cell.length_a   1.000
_cell.length_b   1.000
_cell.length_c   1.000
_cell.angle_alpha   90.00
_cell.angle_beta   90.00
_cell.angle_gamma   90.00
#
_symmetry.space_group_name_H-M   'P 1'
#
loop_
_entity.id
_entity.type
_entity.pdbx_description
1 polymer ?
#
loop_
_entity_poly.entity_id
_entity_poly.type
_entity_poly.pdbx_seq_one_letter_code
_entity_poly.pdbx_strand_id
1 'polypeptide(L)'
;MSPPRSALYVFLFTFLAVLYSLTVPLFEGNDESWHYAYVWHIAEGKGLPRQPPDQYPHLARQEASQPPLYYLLAAALTRWVPQEDLLALYARENPFPTLLPVAHRDNQNHYVHTDAERFPYRGAALAIHMVRLLSVLFGAGTVWGTYRLARKLFPQEGWVAAGAAMMVALTPGFLFTSGLVNNDALAACIATWALVVLLNRRERKERQEKQNLCALCDLCGEILSGLLLGAAALTKLSGLLLWPFAALVLGVYHEDTKTRSLKNFSFVSSRLRGFILIFGVALAVCGWWYLRNWRLYGDPTGLAAMLPLVGHREMGFGLMDFFQTEARLVWLSYWAVFGWFNLAAPGWVYRVYALLTALGVAGLVLLIVRAVRQKRWGDLAGVGYLALWSLIVAVGLVRWTLTTGGSQGRLLYPAVGAHATLLALGWAQLVPARARRWLFPALGGVLLALALWLPFGVIRPAYARPAPLTAAEVADRVSQPADVRFGESIYLLGYQVDAKEVRPGETFWVTLCWQAEGPVAEDYFVSLSLLTADGLTAARKVTHPGLGTFPTSLWTPGVAFCDRYPLTVRDTVPTTAAGVLAVGLTTFTERLPGYNKEGWRLGDAFRFPGPSISVPDSGPILDYRWGREVALVGYRLERAVLAPGEELDLTLYWRALRPLGGPRSATVQVLRDGGYKIAQVDLPLNLEPGEVWADHRKMTLAADAPPGVYELKVAVYDPTGGGALPVYAGGRAFPAGGLLPLWEIRVREVSQDHQMDVRFGKMIRLLGYTLSSDDRVEPGDVLTVTLYWELLAQNGRPANSFVHLLGTTFNPVSGNFLWGQGDKRPPINWWEVGRIYEDVYAFQVASNAPPGEYWLEVGWWDPSTQERYSPQILKGEGSVLSEWDSLLLTEIAIP
;
A
#
# COMPACT_ATOMS: atom_id res chain seq x y z
N MET A 1 -28.59 -8.39 -38.62
CA MET A 1 -28.87 -7.66 -37.37
C MET A 1 -28.09 -6.37 -37.39
N SER A 2 -28.75 -5.26 -37.08
CA SER A 2 -28.10 -3.95 -36.88
C SER A 2 -27.30 -3.93 -35.56
N PRO A 3 -26.19 -3.16 -35.47
CA PRO A 3 -25.45 -3.05 -34.21
C PRO A 3 -26.34 -2.45 -33.10
N PRO A 4 -26.15 -2.92 -31.84
CA PRO A 4 -26.93 -2.43 -30.72
C PRO A 4 -26.75 -0.90 -30.53
N ARG A 5 -27.76 -0.24 -30.01
CA ARG A 5 -27.74 1.20 -29.70
C ARG A 5 -26.90 1.42 -28.43
N SER A 6 -26.28 2.61 -28.30
CA SER A 6 -25.47 2.97 -27.13
C SER A 6 -26.22 2.83 -25.80
N ALA A 7 -27.56 3.05 -25.81
CA ALA A 7 -28.39 2.95 -24.61
C ALA A 7 -28.30 1.58 -23.90
N LEU A 8 -28.14 0.49 -24.65
CA LEU A 8 -27.96 -0.84 -24.07
C LEU A 8 -26.68 -0.94 -23.24
N TYR A 9 -25.56 -0.42 -23.76
CA TYR A 9 -24.28 -0.49 -23.06
C TYR A 9 -24.20 0.47 -21.87
N VAL A 10 -24.83 1.63 -21.98
CA VAL A 10 -25.00 2.57 -20.87
C VAL A 10 -25.83 1.93 -19.75
N PHE A 11 -26.94 1.28 -20.08
CA PHE A 11 -27.76 0.56 -19.11
C PHE A 11 -27.01 -0.58 -18.45
N LEU A 12 -26.35 -1.45 -19.23
CA LEU A 12 -25.55 -2.57 -18.70
C LEU A 12 -24.44 -2.07 -17.79
N PHE A 13 -23.72 -1.03 -18.21
CA PHE A 13 -22.68 -0.41 -17.37
C PHE A 13 -23.25 0.10 -16.05
N THR A 14 -24.32 0.90 -16.11
CA THR A 14 -24.93 1.48 -14.91
C THR A 14 -25.37 0.39 -13.94
N PHE A 15 -26.04 -0.64 -14.44
CA PHE A 15 -26.47 -1.78 -13.62
C PHE A 15 -25.27 -2.50 -12.97
N LEU A 16 -24.24 -2.83 -13.76
CA LEU A 16 -23.05 -3.50 -13.25
C LEU A 16 -22.25 -2.63 -12.28
N ALA A 17 -22.04 -1.35 -12.59
CA ALA A 17 -21.29 -0.44 -11.71
C ALA A 17 -22.03 -0.22 -10.37
N VAL A 18 -23.37 -0.17 -10.38
CA VAL A 18 -24.16 -0.18 -9.14
C VAL A 18 -23.97 -1.50 -8.39
N LEU A 19 -23.99 -2.63 -9.09
CA LEU A 19 -23.73 -3.94 -8.47
C LEU A 19 -22.35 -3.98 -7.80
N TYR A 20 -21.30 -3.48 -8.47
CA TYR A 20 -19.95 -3.37 -7.87
C TYR A 20 -19.96 -2.43 -6.65
N SER A 21 -20.61 -1.27 -6.76
CA SER A 21 -20.74 -0.32 -5.66
C SER A 21 -21.42 -0.91 -4.41
N LEU A 22 -22.41 -1.78 -4.61
CA LEU A 22 -23.15 -2.42 -3.51
C LEU A 22 -22.41 -3.65 -2.94
N THR A 23 -21.54 -4.30 -3.73
CA THR A 23 -20.77 -5.47 -3.27
C THR A 23 -19.46 -5.08 -2.58
N VAL A 24 -18.96 -3.88 -2.84
CA VAL A 24 -17.77 -3.33 -2.17
C VAL A 24 -18.20 -2.58 -0.92
N PRO A 25 -17.76 -3.00 0.29
CA PRO A 25 -18.07 -2.27 1.51
C PRO A 25 -17.55 -0.83 1.48
N LEU A 26 -17.98 0.01 2.42
CA LEU A 26 -17.56 1.40 2.47
C LEU A 26 -16.06 1.50 2.73
N PHE A 27 -15.38 2.41 2.02
CA PHE A 27 -13.95 2.68 2.15
C PHE A 27 -13.02 1.52 1.74
N GLU A 28 -13.53 0.45 1.15
CA GLU A 28 -12.73 -0.65 0.62
C GLU A 28 -12.25 -0.41 -0.82
N GLY A 29 -12.41 0.78 -1.33
CA GLY A 29 -11.81 1.22 -2.58
C GLY A 29 -10.48 1.96 -2.37
N ASN A 30 -9.59 1.89 -3.35
CA ASN A 30 -8.33 2.65 -3.33
C ASN A 30 -8.56 4.13 -3.03
N ASP A 31 -7.97 4.63 -1.96
CA ASP A 31 -8.01 6.02 -1.50
C ASP A 31 -9.44 6.55 -1.24
N GLU A 32 -10.48 5.68 -1.26
CA GLU A 32 -11.88 6.09 -1.19
C GLU A 32 -12.20 6.86 0.08
N SER A 33 -11.67 6.43 1.22
CA SER A 33 -11.84 7.14 2.49
C SER A 33 -11.26 8.56 2.42
N TRP A 34 -10.08 8.73 1.84
CA TRP A 34 -9.42 10.03 1.71
C TRP A 34 -10.13 10.94 0.71
N HIS A 35 -10.60 10.40 -0.41
CA HIS A 35 -11.46 11.13 -1.35
C HIS A 35 -12.75 11.58 -0.69
N TYR A 36 -13.40 10.70 0.10
CA TYR A 36 -14.64 11.06 0.78
C TYR A 36 -14.40 12.08 1.90
N ALA A 37 -13.31 12.01 2.62
CA ALA A 37 -12.94 13.01 3.62
C ALA A 37 -12.81 14.42 3.02
N TYR A 38 -12.31 14.51 1.78
CA TYR A 38 -12.28 15.78 1.06
C TYR A 38 -13.71 16.29 0.75
N VAL A 39 -14.58 15.39 0.27
CA VAL A 39 -16.02 15.72 0.03
C VAL A 39 -16.68 16.25 1.31
N TRP A 40 -16.54 15.48 2.41
CA TRP A 40 -17.09 15.83 3.71
C TRP A 40 -16.56 17.18 4.22
N HIS A 41 -15.26 17.44 4.11
CA HIS A 41 -14.67 18.72 4.52
C HIS A 41 -15.32 19.93 3.84
N ILE A 42 -15.62 19.82 2.55
CA ILE A 42 -16.34 20.87 1.82
C ILE A 42 -17.82 20.92 2.24
N ALA A 43 -18.49 19.77 2.37
CA ALA A 43 -19.90 19.69 2.72
C ALA A 43 -20.19 20.32 4.10
N GLU A 44 -19.26 20.20 5.05
CA GLU A 44 -19.27 20.85 6.37
C GLU A 44 -19.00 22.38 6.32
N GLY A 45 -18.84 22.95 5.13
CA GLY A 45 -18.58 24.39 5.00
C GLY A 45 -17.16 24.84 5.36
N LYS A 46 -16.21 23.90 5.57
CA LYS A 46 -14.81 24.19 5.94
C LYS A 46 -13.99 24.71 4.76
N GLY A 47 -14.60 24.81 3.56
CA GLY A 47 -13.95 25.28 2.34
C GLY A 47 -13.06 24.22 1.69
N LEU A 48 -12.07 24.65 0.91
CA LEU A 48 -11.13 23.74 0.25
C LEU A 48 -10.00 23.37 1.23
N PRO A 49 -9.70 22.08 1.42
CA PRO A 49 -8.67 21.66 2.35
C PRO A 49 -7.30 22.21 1.95
N ARG A 50 -6.43 22.33 2.92
CA ARG A 50 -5.01 22.65 2.74
C ARG A 50 -4.22 21.41 3.06
N GLN A 51 -3.06 21.27 2.41
CA GLN A 51 -2.09 20.22 2.70
C GLN A 51 -0.98 20.86 3.57
N PRO A 52 -1.06 20.81 4.91
CA PRO A 52 -0.03 21.39 5.73
C PRO A 52 1.20 20.48 5.73
N PRO A 53 2.43 21.01 5.63
CA PRO A 53 3.64 20.22 5.74
C PRO A 53 3.86 19.66 7.16
N ASP A 54 3.26 20.27 8.20
CA ASP A 54 3.63 20.05 9.60
C ASP A 54 2.46 19.66 10.52
N GLN A 55 1.24 19.50 10.03
CA GLN A 55 0.10 19.09 10.85
C GLN A 55 -0.37 17.68 10.50
N TYR A 56 -0.46 16.88 11.53
CA TYR A 56 -0.98 15.50 11.56
C TYR A 56 -2.31 15.34 10.80
N PRO A 57 -2.60 14.17 10.27
CA PRO A 57 -3.21 14.05 8.96
C PRO A 57 -4.61 14.62 8.95
N HIS A 58 -4.81 15.65 8.15
CA HIS A 58 -6.13 15.91 7.59
C HIS A 58 -6.68 14.58 7.05
N LEU A 59 -7.91 14.21 7.39
CA LEU A 59 -8.50 12.92 6.99
C LEU A 59 -8.39 12.63 5.48
N ALA A 60 -8.32 13.68 4.64
CA ALA A 60 -8.10 13.56 3.20
C ALA A 60 -6.65 13.22 2.81
N ARG A 61 -5.69 13.19 3.73
CA ARG A 61 -4.27 12.86 3.50
C ARG A 61 -3.75 13.54 2.21
N GLN A 62 -3.10 12.79 1.31
CA GLN A 62 -2.56 13.31 0.03
C GLN A 62 -3.64 13.84 -0.92
N GLU A 63 -4.90 13.48 -0.75
CA GLU A 63 -5.99 13.96 -1.62
C GLU A 63 -6.33 15.43 -1.37
N ALA A 64 -5.91 16.01 -0.23
CA ALA A 64 -6.17 17.41 0.10
C ALA A 64 -5.61 18.43 -0.92
N SER A 65 -4.60 18.05 -1.71
CA SER A 65 -4.03 18.88 -2.79
C SER A 65 -4.59 18.59 -4.18
N GLN A 66 -5.51 17.64 -4.33
CA GLN A 66 -6.14 17.32 -5.62
C GLN A 66 -7.04 18.45 -6.14
N PRO A 67 -7.14 18.61 -7.47
CA PRO A 67 -8.03 19.57 -8.09
C PRO A 67 -9.50 19.35 -7.69
N PRO A 68 -10.29 20.41 -7.42
CA PRO A 68 -11.48 20.33 -6.58
C PRO A 68 -12.80 19.99 -7.28
N LEU A 69 -12.86 19.92 -8.63
CA LEU A 69 -14.15 19.86 -9.36
C LEU A 69 -15.02 18.67 -8.93
N TYR A 70 -14.45 17.47 -8.87
CA TYR A 70 -15.19 16.28 -8.44
C TYR A 70 -15.73 16.43 -7.02
N TYR A 71 -14.91 16.91 -6.10
CA TYR A 71 -15.25 17.06 -4.68
C TYR A 71 -16.30 18.14 -4.44
N LEU A 72 -16.27 19.22 -5.21
CA LEU A 72 -17.30 20.28 -5.17
C LEU A 72 -18.67 19.74 -5.62
N LEU A 73 -18.71 18.96 -6.72
CA LEU A 73 -19.95 18.34 -7.20
C LEU A 73 -20.49 17.33 -6.17
N ALA A 74 -19.63 16.51 -5.61
CA ALA A 74 -19.99 15.52 -4.60
C ALA A 74 -20.47 16.18 -3.29
N ALA A 75 -19.78 17.21 -2.82
CA ALA A 75 -20.17 17.95 -1.62
C ALA A 75 -21.52 18.69 -1.82
N ALA A 76 -21.75 19.28 -2.98
CA ALA A 76 -23.05 19.91 -3.30
C ALA A 76 -24.21 18.90 -3.25
N LEU A 77 -23.94 17.64 -3.63
CA LEU A 77 -24.92 16.55 -3.59
C LEU A 77 -25.20 16.07 -2.17
N THR A 78 -24.22 16.11 -1.24
CA THR A 78 -24.32 15.49 0.08
C THR A 78 -24.47 16.46 1.25
N ARG A 79 -24.28 17.78 1.04
CA ARG A 79 -24.30 18.81 2.11
C ARG A 79 -25.56 18.85 2.96
N TRP A 80 -26.67 18.28 2.52
CA TRP A 80 -27.95 18.24 3.22
C TRP A 80 -28.16 16.97 4.03
N VAL A 81 -27.27 15.99 3.92
CA VAL A 81 -27.28 14.74 4.69
C VAL A 81 -26.50 14.94 5.98
N PRO A 82 -27.09 14.74 7.17
CA PRO A 82 -26.35 14.73 8.43
C PRO A 82 -25.32 13.60 8.43
N GLN A 83 -24.05 13.87 8.79
CA GLN A 83 -22.94 12.91 8.74
C GLN A 83 -22.14 12.87 10.04
N GLU A 84 -22.81 13.01 11.19
CA GLU A 84 -22.20 13.02 12.52
C GLU A 84 -21.54 11.68 12.85
N ASP A 85 -22.02 10.60 12.23
CA ASP A 85 -21.51 9.23 12.35
C ASP A 85 -20.24 8.95 11.53
N LEU A 86 -19.78 9.87 10.68
CA LEU A 86 -18.64 9.64 9.81
C LEU A 86 -17.36 9.30 10.56
N LEU A 87 -17.05 10.05 11.63
CA LEU A 87 -15.83 9.81 12.41
C LEU A 87 -15.83 8.43 13.08
N ALA A 88 -17.01 7.91 13.46
CA ALA A 88 -17.14 6.56 13.99
C ALA A 88 -16.84 5.48 12.94
N LEU A 89 -17.11 5.73 11.64
CA LEU A 89 -16.71 4.84 10.55
C LEU A 89 -15.20 4.85 10.35
N TYR A 90 -14.57 6.03 10.40
CA TYR A 90 -13.09 6.15 10.28
C TYR A 90 -12.34 5.53 11.45
N ALA A 91 -12.92 5.58 12.66
CA ALA A 91 -12.31 4.99 13.86
C ALA A 91 -12.19 3.46 13.80
N ARG A 92 -12.85 2.80 12.83
CA ARG A 92 -12.80 1.35 12.63
C ARG A 92 -11.75 0.91 11.60
N GLU A 93 -10.69 1.67 11.42
CA GLU A 93 -9.58 1.27 10.56
C GLU A 93 -8.97 -0.05 11.06
N ASN A 94 -8.79 -1.02 10.16
CA ASN A 94 -8.15 -2.28 10.46
C ASN A 94 -6.63 -2.07 10.52
N PRO A 95 -5.96 -2.38 11.64
CA PRO A 95 -4.54 -2.11 11.79
C PRO A 95 -3.62 -3.07 11.03
N PHE A 96 -4.13 -4.19 10.50
CA PHE A 96 -3.35 -5.25 9.87
C PHE A 96 -3.78 -5.61 8.45
N PRO A 97 -4.14 -4.66 7.57
CA PRO A 97 -4.61 -5.02 6.23
C PRO A 97 -3.47 -5.59 5.39
N THR A 98 -3.78 -6.55 4.53
CA THR A 98 -2.86 -7.03 3.51
C THR A 98 -2.70 -5.97 2.43
N LEU A 99 -1.48 -5.48 2.21
CA LEU A 99 -1.21 -4.37 1.29
C LEU A 99 -0.85 -4.82 -0.14
N LEU A 100 -0.58 -6.11 -0.36
CA LEU A 100 -0.17 -6.65 -1.65
C LEU A 100 -1.33 -7.38 -2.33
N PRO A 101 -1.44 -7.34 -3.67
CA PRO A 101 -2.47 -8.06 -4.40
C PRO A 101 -2.25 -9.57 -4.30
N VAL A 102 -3.16 -10.24 -3.61
CA VAL A 102 -3.21 -11.69 -3.48
C VAL A 102 -4.48 -12.23 -4.13
N ALA A 103 -4.41 -13.45 -4.67
CA ALA A 103 -5.53 -14.11 -5.33
C ALA A 103 -6.30 -15.08 -4.41
N HIS A 104 -5.85 -15.23 -3.18
CA HIS A 104 -6.53 -15.99 -2.14
C HIS A 104 -7.13 -15.04 -1.09
N ARG A 105 -8.05 -15.56 -0.30
CA ARG A 105 -8.62 -14.80 0.83
C ARG A 105 -7.53 -14.55 1.88
N ASP A 106 -7.40 -13.30 2.30
CA ASP A 106 -6.51 -12.86 3.35
C ASP A 106 -7.19 -11.69 4.10
N ASN A 107 -6.47 -10.95 4.92
CA ASN A 107 -6.96 -9.74 5.56
C ASN A 107 -6.97 -8.58 4.56
N GLN A 108 -7.97 -8.55 3.66
CA GLN A 108 -8.07 -7.55 2.60
C GLN A 108 -8.78 -6.27 3.02
N ASN A 109 -9.60 -6.29 4.08
CA ASN A 109 -10.36 -5.12 4.50
C ASN A 109 -9.48 -4.10 5.22
N HIS A 110 -9.65 -2.84 4.83
CA HIS A 110 -9.03 -1.68 5.50
C HIS A 110 -9.87 -1.15 6.66
N TYR A 111 -11.15 -1.49 6.68
CA TYR A 111 -12.08 -1.08 7.73
C TYR A 111 -12.88 -2.26 8.25
N VAL A 112 -13.28 -2.20 9.50
CA VAL A 112 -14.20 -3.17 10.11
C VAL A 112 -15.63 -2.74 9.79
N HIS A 113 -16.37 -3.60 9.06
CA HIS A 113 -17.73 -3.31 8.61
C HIS A 113 -18.78 -3.81 9.61
N THR A 114 -19.79 -2.99 9.85
CA THR A 114 -20.90 -3.29 10.76
C THR A 114 -22.25 -3.13 10.08
N ASP A 115 -23.32 -3.43 10.82
CA ASP A 115 -24.70 -3.31 10.32
C ASP A 115 -25.14 -1.85 10.10
N ALA A 116 -24.41 -0.87 10.66
CA ALA A 116 -24.62 0.55 10.39
C ALA A 116 -24.43 0.94 8.91
N GLU A 117 -23.67 0.14 8.16
CA GLU A 117 -23.41 0.34 6.73
C GLU A 117 -24.44 -0.34 5.80
N ARG A 118 -25.41 -1.06 6.37
CA ARG A 118 -26.39 -1.84 5.59
C ARG A 118 -27.60 -0.99 5.19
N PHE A 119 -28.25 -1.42 4.11
CA PHE A 119 -29.53 -0.85 3.69
C PHE A 119 -30.63 -1.09 4.75
N PRO A 120 -31.46 -0.10 5.07
CA PRO A 120 -31.57 1.26 4.50
C PRO A 120 -30.45 2.19 4.98
N TYR A 121 -29.72 2.78 4.01
CA TYR A 121 -28.57 3.65 4.28
C TYR A 121 -29.00 4.93 4.99
N ARG A 122 -28.23 5.36 5.98
CA ARG A 122 -28.46 6.59 6.76
C ARG A 122 -27.13 7.32 6.97
N GLY A 123 -27.19 8.57 7.39
CA GLY A 123 -26.00 9.34 7.76
C GLY A 123 -24.90 9.33 6.72
N ALA A 124 -23.67 9.13 7.14
CA ALA A 124 -22.51 9.08 6.28
C ALA A 124 -22.58 7.96 5.23
N ALA A 125 -23.13 6.77 5.59
CA ALA A 125 -23.31 5.68 4.63
C ALA A 125 -24.19 6.07 3.43
N LEU A 126 -25.30 6.78 3.67
CA LEU A 126 -26.15 7.30 2.61
C LEU A 126 -25.39 8.29 1.72
N ALA A 127 -24.69 9.23 2.33
CA ALA A 127 -23.96 10.26 1.60
C ALA A 127 -22.85 9.64 0.72
N ILE A 128 -22.10 8.66 1.24
CA ILE A 128 -21.07 7.93 0.48
C ILE A 128 -21.69 7.21 -0.73
N HIS A 129 -22.78 6.48 -0.54
CA HIS A 129 -23.48 5.81 -1.66
C HIS A 129 -24.01 6.79 -2.71
N MET A 130 -24.48 7.97 -2.30
CA MET A 130 -24.88 9.03 -3.25
C MET A 130 -23.70 9.49 -4.11
N VAL A 131 -22.52 9.67 -3.51
CA VAL A 131 -21.31 10.05 -4.25
C VAL A 131 -20.81 8.89 -5.15
N ARG A 132 -20.91 7.64 -4.71
CA ARG A 132 -20.64 6.47 -5.56
C ARG A 132 -21.54 6.45 -6.79
N LEU A 133 -22.85 6.73 -6.63
CA LEU A 133 -23.79 6.83 -7.77
C LEU A 133 -23.44 7.99 -8.71
N LEU A 134 -22.95 9.10 -8.20
CA LEU A 134 -22.41 10.19 -9.03
C LEU A 134 -21.24 9.72 -9.89
N SER A 135 -20.31 8.94 -9.33
CA SER A 135 -19.21 8.34 -10.08
C SER A 135 -19.71 7.35 -11.15
N VAL A 136 -20.73 6.55 -10.84
CA VAL A 136 -21.39 5.65 -11.82
C VAL A 136 -21.94 6.45 -13.00
N LEU A 137 -22.57 7.61 -12.78
CA LEU A 137 -23.08 8.47 -13.85
C LEU A 137 -21.95 8.98 -14.76
N PHE A 138 -20.81 9.35 -14.20
CA PHE A 138 -19.63 9.74 -14.98
C PHE A 138 -19.07 8.58 -15.80
N GLY A 139 -18.99 7.38 -15.21
CA GLY A 139 -18.61 6.17 -15.94
C GLY A 139 -19.55 5.85 -17.10
N ALA A 140 -20.87 5.97 -16.88
CA ALA A 140 -21.88 5.82 -17.93
C ALA A 140 -21.69 6.85 -19.05
N GLY A 141 -21.34 8.09 -18.70
CA GLY A 141 -20.95 9.14 -19.63
C GLY A 141 -19.72 8.76 -20.47
N THR A 142 -18.75 8.07 -19.89
CA THR A 142 -17.57 7.53 -20.61
C THR A 142 -17.98 6.48 -21.64
N VAL A 143 -18.85 5.53 -21.28
CA VAL A 143 -19.35 4.49 -22.21
C VAL A 143 -20.07 5.13 -23.39
N TRP A 144 -20.94 6.09 -23.12
CA TRP A 144 -21.65 6.82 -24.17
C TRP A 144 -20.70 7.63 -25.05
N GLY A 145 -19.77 8.37 -24.46
CA GLY A 145 -18.73 9.12 -25.16
C GLY A 145 -17.86 8.21 -26.05
N THR A 146 -17.49 7.02 -25.56
CA THR A 146 -16.72 6.03 -26.33
C THR A 146 -17.48 5.56 -27.57
N TYR A 147 -18.78 5.24 -27.45
CA TYR A 147 -19.61 4.91 -28.60
C TYR A 147 -19.61 6.06 -29.63
N ARG A 148 -19.80 7.29 -29.17
CA ARG A 148 -19.82 8.50 -30.01
C ARG A 148 -18.45 8.73 -30.69
N LEU A 149 -17.36 8.54 -29.95
CA LEU A 149 -16.00 8.67 -30.45
C LEU A 149 -15.71 7.66 -31.58
N ALA A 150 -16.00 6.38 -31.34
CA ALA A 150 -15.79 5.33 -32.30
C ALA A 150 -16.67 5.49 -33.55
N ARG A 151 -17.95 5.83 -33.39
CA ARG A 151 -18.90 6.11 -34.50
C ARG A 151 -18.43 7.26 -35.39
N LYS A 152 -17.77 8.23 -34.77
CA LYS A 152 -17.28 9.39 -35.45
C LYS A 152 -16.00 9.14 -36.22
N LEU A 153 -15.04 8.45 -35.60
CA LEU A 153 -13.78 8.09 -36.28
C LEU A 153 -13.96 7.03 -37.37
N PHE A 154 -14.91 6.11 -37.16
CA PHE A 154 -15.15 4.98 -38.05
C PHE A 154 -16.65 4.86 -38.39
N PRO A 155 -17.21 5.81 -39.17
CA PRO A 155 -18.67 5.91 -39.39
C PRO A 155 -19.27 4.71 -40.12
N GLN A 156 -18.48 4.01 -40.92
CA GLN A 156 -18.91 2.81 -41.65
C GLN A 156 -18.88 1.54 -40.78
N GLU A 157 -18.24 1.60 -39.62
CA GLU A 157 -17.95 0.46 -38.75
C GLU A 157 -18.84 0.48 -37.49
N GLY A 158 -20.16 0.33 -37.65
CA GLY A 158 -21.09 0.37 -36.52
C GLY A 158 -20.85 -0.69 -35.46
N TRP A 159 -20.32 -1.85 -35.83
CA TRP A 159 -19.97 -2.90 -34.87
C TRP A 159 -18.71 -2.58 -34.07
N VAL A 160 -17.76 -1.82 -34.64
CA VAL A 160 -16.60 -1.31 -33.88
C VAL A 160 -17.03 -0.37 -32.77
N ALA A 161 -17.98 0.55 -33.05
CA ALA A 161 -18.51 1.44 -32.03
C ALA A 161 -19.27 0.69 -30.93
N ALA A 162 -20.05 -0.31 -31.30
CA ALA A 162 -20.73 -1.20 -30.35
C ALA A 162 -19.72 -1.99 -29.50
N GLY A 163 -18.69 -2.56 -30.14
CA GLY A 163 -17.63 -3.32 -29.45
C GLY A 163 -16.78 -2.44 -28.51
N ALA A 164 -16.49 -1.21 -28.90
CA ALA A 164 -15.78 -0.26 -28.06
C ALA A 164 -16.58 0.11 -26.80
N ALA A 165 -17.86 0.47 -26.96
CA ALA A 165 -18.74 0.76 -25.83
C ALA A 165 -18.92 -0.45 -24.92
N MET A 166 -19.12 -1.64 -25.49
CA MET A 166 -19.19 -2.91 -24.78
C MET A 166 -17.93 -3.17 -23.95
N MET A 167 -16.75 -2.98 -24.54
CA MET A 167 -15.47 -3.19 -23.87
C MET A 167 -15.34 -2.30 -22.64
N VAL A 168 -15.61 -1.00 -22.74
CA VAL A 168 -15.61 -0.08 -21.59
C VAL A 168 -16.65 -0.50 -20.57
N ALA A 169 -17.90 -0.80 -21.03
CA ALA A 169 -19.01 -1.14 -20.15
C ALA A 169 -18.80 -2.43 -19.34
N LEU A 170 -17.97 -3.34 -19.84
CA LEU A 170 -17.75 -4.66 -19.24
C LEU A 170 -16.32 -4.86 -18.74
N THR A 171 -15.51 -3.79 -18.64
CA THR A 171 -14.17 -3.85 -18.04
C THR A 171 -14.29 -3.81 -16.51
N PRO A 172 -13.95 -4.90 -15.77
CA PRO A 172 -14.21 -4.99 -14.34
C PRO A 172 -13.48 -3.92 -13.51
N GLY A 173 -12.22 -3.61 -13.84
CA GLY A 173 -11.47 -2.56 -13.16
C GLY A 173 -12.09 -1.19 -13.34
N PHE A 174 -12.68 -0.89 -14.51
CA PHE A 174 -13.39 0.38 -14.74
C PHE A 174 -14.76 0.41 -14.06
N LEU A 175 -15.48 -0.72 -14.02
CA LEU A 175 -16.73 -0.88 -13.25
C LEU A 175 -16.50 -0.65 -11.76
N PHE A 176 -15.46 -1.27 -11.21
CA PHE A 176 -15.05 -1.12 -9.81
C PHE A 176 -14.72 0.34 -9.49
N THR A 177 -13.80 0.95 -10.26
CA THR A 177 -13.39 2.35 -10.05
C THR A 177 -14.57 3.31 -10.17
N SER A 178 -15.48 3.11 -11.13
CA SER A 178 -16.68 3.93 -11.30
C SER A 178 -17.74 3.70 -10.22
N GLY A 179 -17.67 2.58 -9.50
CA GLY A 179 -18.57 2.26 -8.37
C GLY A 179 -18.13 2.85 -7.03
N LEU A 180 -17.02 3.60 -6.98
CA LEU A 180 -16.39 4.13 -5.78
C LEU A 180 -16.35 5.67 -5.75
N VAL A 181 -16.04 6.23 -4.59
CA VAL A 181 -15.76 7.67 -4.45
C VAL A 181 -14.34 7.95 -4.91
N ASN A 182 -14.19 8.49 -6.11
CA ASN A 182 -12.89 8.93 -6.66
C ASN A 182 -13.07 9.88 -7.84
N ASN A 183 -12.04 10.60 -8.19
CA ASN A 183 -12.06 11.55 -9.32
C ASN A 183 -11.72 10.90 -10.68
N ASP A 184 -11.38 9.60 -10.73
CA ASP A 184 -10.99 8.90 -11.96
C ASP A 184 -12.15 8.75 -12.95
N ALA A 185 -13.36 8.46 -12.45
CA ALA A 185 -14.55 8.31 -13.29
C ALA A 185 -14.89 9.61 -14.03
N LEU A 186 -14.83 10.76 -13.35
CA LEU A 186 -15.04 12.08 -13.96
C LEU A 186 -13.89 12.42 -14.94
N ALA A 187 -12.64 12.11 -14.59
CA ALA A 187 -11.49 12.36 -15.47
C ALA A 187 -11.60 11.56 -16.79
N ALA A 188 -11.99 10.29 -16.72
CA ALA A 188 -12.21 9.45 -17.90
C ALA A 188 -13.37 9.97 -18.77
N CYS A 189 -14.45 10.41 -18.12
CA CYS A 189 -15.61 11.00 -18.80
C CYS A 189 -15.23 12.27 -19.58
N ILE A 190 -14.61 13.23 -18.88
CA ILE A 190 -14.23 14.51 -19.50
C ILE A 190 -13.19 14.27 -20.60
N ALA A 191 -12.20 13.43 -20.40
CA ALA A 191 -11.20 13.10 -21.41
C ALA A 191 -11.84 12.51 -22.67
N THR A 192 -12.74 11.53 -22.51
CA THR A 192 -13.45 10.91 -23.65
C THR A 192 -14.29 11.93 -24.43
N TRP A 193 -15.01 12.81 -23.73
CA TRP A 193 -15.83 13.85 -24.39
C TRP A 193 -14.97 14.95 -24.99
N ALA A 194 -13.83 15.29 -24.42
CA ALA A 194 -12.87 16.22 -25.03
C ALA A 194 -12.38 15.70 -26.38
N LEU A 195 -12.06 14.39 -26.47
CA LEU A 195 -11.70 13.76 -27.76
C LEU A 195 -12.84 13.90 -28.79
N VAL A 196 -14.11 13.65 -28.38
CA VAL A 196 -15.26 13.78 -29.27
C VAL A 196 -15.43 15.23 -29.76
N VAL A 197 -15.29 16.22 -28.88
CA VAL A 197 -15.51 17.65 -29.21
C VAL A 197 -14.36 18.18 -30.09
N LEU A 198 -13.12 17.81 -29.83
CA LEU A 198 -11.97 18.18 -30.67
C LEU A 198 -12.11 17.65 -32.09
N LEU A 199 -12.68 16.44 -32.28
CA LEU A 199 -13.00 15.89 -33.61
C LEU A 199 -14.18 16.62 -34.29
N ASN A 200 -15.22 17.05 -33.54
CA ASN A 200 -16.35 17.77 -34.08
C ASN A 200 -15.93 19.10 -34.72
N ARG A 201 -14.95 19.76 -34.12
CA ARG A 201 -14.40 21.00 -34.63
C ARG A 201 -13.74 20.80 -36.01
N ARG A 202 -13.04 19.70 -36.20
CA ARG A 202 -12.40 19.33 -37.45
C ARG A 202 -13.42 19.25 -38.59
N GLU A 203 -14.47 18.46 -38.44
CA GLU A 203 -15.50 18.27 -39.47
C GLU A 203 -16.28 19.56 -39.80
N ARG A 204 -16.53 20.41 -38.79
CA ARG A 204 -17.19 21.70 -39.03
C ARG A 204 -16.34 22.62 -39.87
N LYS A 205 -15.01 22.70 -39.65
CA LYS A 205 -14.12 23.49 -40.49
C LYS A 205 -14.04 22.97 -41.91
N GLU A 206 -13.97 21.66 -42.11
CA GLU A 206 -13.99 21.05 -43.46
C GLU A 206 -15.32 21.31 -44.19
N ARG A 207 -16.46 21.44 -43.47
CA ARG A 207 -17.75 21.78 -44.02
C ARG A 207 -17.91 23.30 -44.27
N GLN A 208 -17.32 24.13 -43.40
CA GLN A 208 -17.37 25.57 -43.52
C GLN A 208 -16.61 26.07 -44.75
N GLU A 209 -15.53 25.41 -45.11
CA GLU A 209 -14.79 25.68 -46.39
C GLU A 209 -15.68 25.34 -47.62
N LYS A 210 -16.69 24.49 -47.46
CA LYS A 210 -17.58 24.06 -48.56
C LYS A 210 -18.96 24.77 -48.59
N GLN A 211 -19.42 25.31 -47.43
CA GLN A 211 -20.71 25.92 -47.27
C GLN A 211 -20.63 27.01 -46.22
N ASN A 212 -21.04 28.24 -46.51
CA ASN A 212 -21.03 29.39 -45.58
C ASN A 212 -21.87 29.10 -44.30
N LEU A 213 -21.32 28.31 -43.37
CA LEU A 213 -21.95 27.95 -42.08
C LEU A 213 -21.59 28.95 -40.97
N CYS A 214 -22.54 29.11 -40.04
CA CYS A 214 -22.59 30.07 -38.94
C CYS A 214 -21.33 30.17 -38.09
N ALA A 215 -20.69 31.34 -38.01
CA ALA A 215 -19.56 31.66 -37.14
C ALA A 215 -19.83 31.40 -35.63
N LEU A 216 -21.12 31.44 -35.21
CA LEU A 216 -21.58 31.18 -33.86
C LEU A 216 -21.35 29.72 -33.47
N CYS A 217 -21.51 28.76 -34.40
CA CYS A 217 -21.30 27.33 -34.12
C CYS A 217 -19.81 26.98 -33.88
N ASP A 218 -18.90 27.69 -34.51
CA ASP A 218 -17.47 27.54 -34.29
C ASP A 218 -17.08 28.09 -32.92
N LEU A 219 -17.57 29.28 -32.57
CA LEU A 219 -17.33 29.90 -31.27
C LEU A 219 -17.83 29.00 -30.13
N CYS A 220 -19.05 28.43 -30.24
CA CYS A 220 -19.55 27.46 -29.26
C CYS A 220 -18.66 26.21 -29.13
N GLY A 221 -18.14 25.72 -30.27
CA GLY A 221 -17.20 24.55 -30.24
C GLY A 221 -15.85 24.87 -29.59
N GLU A 222 -15.36 26.10 -29.79
CA GLU A 222 -14.09 26.56 -29.17
C GLU A 222 -14.27 26.75 -27.65
N ILE A 223 -15.36 27.39 -27.23
CA ILE A 223 -15.70 27.59 -25.83
C ILE A 223 -15.88 26.22 -25.15
N LEU A 224 -16.64 25.29 -25.73
CA LEU A 224 -16.87 23.96 -25.17
C LEU A 224 -15.55 23.17 -25.05
N SER A 225 -14.66 23.27 -26.05
CA SER A 225 -13.32 22.65 -25.95
C SER A 225 -12.51 23.23 -24.80
N GLY A 226 -12.50 24.56 -24.64
CA GLY A 226 -11.85 25.23 -23.52
C GLY A 226 -12.42 24.84 -22.16
N LEU A 227 -13.75 24.78 -22.04
CA LEU A 227 -14.46 24.36 -20.83
C LEU A 227 -14.05 22.93 -20.44
N LEU A 228 -14.00 21.98 -21.40
CA LEU A 228 -13.61 20.60 -21.13
C LEU A 228 -12.13 20.47 -20.74
N LEU A 229 -11.22 21.22 -21.39
CA LEU A 229 -9.80 21.23 -21.01
C LEU A 229 -9.60 21.79 -19.59
N GLY A 230 -10.28 22.90 -19.27
CA GLY A 230 -10.24 23.49 -17.93
C GLY A 230 -10.86 22.58 -16.86
N ALA A 231 -12.03 21.99 -17.16
CA ALA A 231 -12.68 21.03 -16.26
C ALA A 231 -11.84 19.77 -16.03
N ALA A 232 -11.15 19.25 -17.07
CA ALA A 232 -10.22 18.13 -16.91
C ALA A 232 -9.09 18.47 -15.93
N ALA A 233 -8.48 19.66 -16.09
CA ALA A 233 -7.43 20.15 -15.22
C ALA A 233 -7.92 20.41 -13.77
N LEU A 234 -9.19 20.81 -13.59
CA LEU A 234 -9.82 20.94 -12.28
C LEU A 234 -10.30 19.61 -11.68
N THR A 235 -10.31 18.53 -12.44
CA THR A 235 -10.71 17.19 -11.95
C THR A 235 -9.52 16.40 -11.42
N LYS A 236 -8.44 16.39 -12.17
CA LYS A 236 -7.23 15.64 -11.84
C LYS A 236 -6.02 16.25 -12.54
N LEU A 237 -4.85 16.20 -11.91
CA LEU A 237 -3.62 16.74 -12.50
C LEU A 237 -3.31 16.14 -13.88
N SER A 238 -3.62 14.84 -14.07
CA SER A 238 -3.50 14.17 -15.38
C SER A 238 -4.38 14.76 -16.47
N GLY A 239 -5.41 15.53 -16.11
CA GLY A 239 -6.25 16.28 -17.08
C GLY A 239 -5.47 17.34 -17.86
N LEU A 240 -4.33 17.83 -17.32
CA LEU A 240 -3.41 18.71 -18.06
C LEU A 240 -2.80 18.03 -19.30
N LEU A 241 -2.76 16.68 -19.36
CA LEU A 241 -2.26 15.95 -20.54
C LEU A 241 -3.13 16.18 -21.78
N LEU A 242 -4.40 16.59 -21.61
CA LEU A 242 -5.25 16.99 -22.74
C LEU A 242 -4.78 18.29 -23.44
N TRP A 243 -4.01 19.14 -22.75
CA TRP A 243 -3.57 20.41 -23.30
C TRP A 243 -2.53 20.20 -24.43
N PRO A 244 -1.41 19.47 -24.23
CA PRO A 244 -0.49 19.17 -25.33
C PRO A 244 -1.16 18.33 -26.41
N PHE A 245 -2.05 17.38 -26.05
CA PHE A 245 -2.81 16.64 -27.05
C PHE A 245 -3.66 17.57 -27.93
N ALA A 246 -4.44 18.49 -27.33
CA ALA A 246 -5.23 19.46 -28.07
C ALA A 246 -4.35 20.37 -28.95
N ALA A 247 -3.23 20.85 -28.42
CA ALA A 247 -2.28 21.69 -29.16
C ALA A 247 -1.71 20.94 -30.39
N LEU A 248 -1.32 19.67 -30.22
CA LEU A 248 -0.83 18.83 -31.32
C LEU A 248 -1.92 18.60 -32.39
N VAL A 249 -3.13 18.20 -31.96
CA VAL A 249 -4.26 17.98 -32.89
C VAL A 249 -4.64 19.24 -33.64
N LEU A 250 -4.60 20.39 -32.97
CA LEU A 250 -4.90 21.68 -33.61
C LEU A 250 -3.76 22.17 -34.54
N GLY A 251 -2.49 21.77 -34.22
CA GLY A 251 -1.28 22.16 -34.94
C GLY A 251 -0.99 21.32 -36.18
N VAL A 252 -1.07 19.97 -36.10
CA VAL A 252 -0.75 19.03 -37.18
C VAL A 252 -1.61 19.25 -38.45
N TYR A 253 -2.86 19.69 -38.25
CA TYR A 253 -3.72 20.07 -39.40
C TYR A 253 -3.28 21.35 -40.15
N HIS A 254 -2.09 21.81 -39.83
CA HIS A 254 -1.49 22.99 -40.51
C HIS A 254 -0.78 22.64 -41.81
N GLU A 255 -0.33 21.41 -42.04
CA GLU A 255 0.52 21.06 -43.17
C GLU A 255 -0.23 20.67 -44.45
N ASP A 256 -1.44 20.08 -44.31
CA ASP A 256 -2.22 19.64 -45.50
C ASP A 256 -2.76 20.82 -46.37
N THR A 257 -2.66 22.06 -45.91
CA THR A 257 -3.14 23.25 -46.61
C THR A 257 -2.03 24.11 -47.25
N LYS A 258 -0.78 23.66 -47.17
CA LYS A 258 0.39 24.40 -47.76
C LYS A 258 0.36 24.61 -49.27
N THR A 259 -0.60 24.02 -49.98
CA THR A 259 -0.70 24.15 -51.45
C THR A 259 -1.62 25.26 -51.93
N ARG A 260 -2.19 26.08 -51.06
CA ARG A 260 -3.01 27.21 -51.47
C ARG A 260 -2.53 28.56 -50.91
N SER A 261 -1.83 29.27 -51.74
CA SER A 261 -1.67 30.74 -51.83
C SER A 261 -1.56 31.55 -50.53
N LEU A 262 -0.38 32.09 -50.27
CA LEU A 262 0.05 33.10 -49.29
C LEU A 262 -0.74 34.46 -49.32
N LYS A 263 -1.97 34.54 -49.82
CA LYS A 263 -2.66 35.82 -50.04
C LYS A 263 -3.70 36.24 -48.96
N ASN A 264 -3.90 35.45 -47.88
CA ASN A 264 -4.91 35.85 -46.88
C ASN A 264 -4.37 35.92 -45.44
N PHE A 265 -3.89 37.08 -45.03
CA PHE A 265 -3.53 37.48 -43.67
C PHE A 265 -4.66 37.25 -42.65
N SER A 266 -5.94 37.28 -43.08
CA SER A 266 -7.12 37.02 -42.26
C SER A 266 -7.30 35.57 -41.80
N PHE A 267 -6.70 34.59 -42.50
CA PHE A 267 -6.83 33.16 -42.19
C PHE A 267 -5.90 32.71 -41.05
N VAL A 268 -4.70 33.26 -40.95
CA VAL A 268 -3.78 33.05 -39.82
C VAL A 268 -4.35 33.66 -38.54
N SER A 269 -5.00 34.85 -38.67
CA SER A 269 -5.61 35.52 -37.52
C SER A 269 -6.80 34.73 -36.90
N SER A 270 -7.61 34.04 -37.73
CA SER A 270 -8.77 33.26 -37.22
C SER A 270 -8.37 31.99 -36.49
N ARG A 271 -7.24 31.37 -36.86
CA ARG A 271 -6.70 30.15 -36.22
C ARG A 271 -6.04 30.47 -34.89
N LEU A 272 -5.22 31.51 -34.86
CA LEU A 272 -4.59 31.99 -33.63
C LEU A 272 -5.66 32.43 -32.62
N ARG A 273 -6.72 33.07 -33.08
CA ARG A 273 -7.87 33.46 -32.24
C ARG A 273 -8.55 32.24 -31.62
N GLY A 274 -8.82 31.17 -32.40
CA GLY A 274 -9.44 29.96 -31.88
C GLY A 274 -8.54 29.23 -30.90
N PHE A 275 -7.22 29.20 -31.10
CA PHE A 275 -6.23 28.65 -30.15
C PHE A 275 -6.24 29.46 -28.84
N ILE A 276 -6.12 30.78 -28.93
CA ILE A 276 -6.15 31.69 -27.77
C ILE A 276 -7.48 31.55 -27.00
N LEU A 277 -8.61 31.44 -27.71
CA LEU A 277 -9.92 31.29 -27.07
C LEU A 277 -10.03 29.96 -26.29
N ILE A 278 -9.62 28.83 -26.90
CA ILE A 278 -9.69 27.50 -26.23
C ILE A 278 -8.83 27.50 -24.97
N PHE A 279 -7.58 27.89 -25.07
CA PHE A 279 -6.67 27.86 -23.93
C PHE A 279 -6.95 28.99 -22.94
N GLY A 280 -7.44 30.15 -23.41
CA GLY A 280 -7.90 31.24 -22.56
C GLY A 280 -9.13 30.85 -21.71
N VAL A 281 -10.13 30.20 -22.32
CA VAL A 281 -11.28 29.67 -21.59
C VAL A 281 -10.84 28.57 -20.62
N ALA A 282 -9.96 27.65 -21.05
CA ALA A 282 -9.44 26.62 -20.16
C ALA A 282 -8.72 27.21 -18.94
N LEU A 283 -7.88 28.21 -19.16
CA LEU A 283 -7.18 28.91 -18.09
C LEU A 283 -8.14 29.72 -17.18
N ALA A 284 -9.16 30.34 -17.74
CA ALA A 284 -10.19 31.04 -16.96
C ALA A 284 -10.94 30.07 -16.03
N VAL A 285 -11.20 28.84 -16.48
CA VAL A 285 -11.88 27.80 -15.69
C VAL A 285 -10.97 27.28 -14.58
N CYS A 286 -9.70 26.92 -14.86
CA CYS A 286 -8.86 26.21 -13.89
C CYS A 286 -7.73 27.06 -13.28
N GLY A 287 -7.39 28.21 -13.86
CA GLY A 287 -6.21 28.98 -13.47
C GLY A 287 -6.21 29.46 -12.03
N TRP A 288 -7.37 29.77 -11.48
CA TRP A 288 -7.54 30.17 -10.08
C TRP A 288 -7.05 29.09 -9.11
N TRP A 289 -7.25 27.80 -9.43
CA TRP A 289 -6.81 26.68 -8.60
C TRP A 289 -5.27 26.57 -8.57
N TYR A 290 -4.65 26.62 -9.74
CA TYR A 290 -3.18 26.57 -9.87
C TYR A 290 -2.51 27.80 -9.27
N LEU A 291 -3.12 28.98 -9.38
CA LEU A 291 -2.67 30.19 -8.69
C LEU A 291 -2.79 30.09 -7.16
N ARG A 292 -3.90 29.48 -6.66
CA ARG A 292 -4.05 29.20 -5.23
C ARG A 292 -2.93 28.30 -4.72
N ASN A 293 -2.66 27.20 -5.44
CA ASN A 293 -1.61 26.26 -5.04
C ASN A 293 -0.22 26.91 -5.08
N TRP A 294 0.05 27.71 -6.10
CA TRP A 294 1.32 28.46 -6.14
C TRP A 294 1.50 29.39 -4.95
N ARG A 295 0.43 30.08 -4.54
CA ARG A 295 0.47 30.96 -3.36
C ARG A 295 0.62 30.19 -2.04
N LEU A 296 0.02 29.01 -1.94
CA LEU A 296 0.04 28.20 -0.71
C LEU A 296 1.30 27.36 -0.57
N TYR A 297 1.79 26.79 -1.67
CA TYR A 297 2.82 25.73 -1.66
C TYR A 297 4.08 26.11 -2.45
N GLY A 298 4.11 27.27 -3.11
CA GLY A 298 5.19 27.62 -4.04
C GLY A 298 5.21 26.80 -5.34
N ASP A 299 4.27 25.87 -5.50
CA ASP A 299 4.12 24.96 -6.63
C ASP A 299 2.67 24.99 -7.16
N PRO A 300 2.45 25.37 -8.41
CA PRO A 300 1.10 25.44 -8.96
C PRO A 300 0.40 24.09 -9.02
N THR A 301 1.14 22.98 -9.12
CA THR A 301 0.58 21.62 -9.19
C THR A 301 0.17 21.07 -7.82
N GLY A 302 0.72 21.59 -6.72
CA GLY A 302 0.54 21.08 -5.38
C GLY A 302 1.33 19.79 -5.08
N LEU A 303 2.17 19.33 -6.01
CA LEU A 303 2.96 18.11 -5.85
C LEU A 303 4.01 18.24 -4.76
N ALA A 304 4.60 19.42 -4.59
CA ALA A 304 5.59 19.67 -3.55
C ALA A 304 5.04 19.40 -2.14
N ALA A 305 3.74 19.67 -1.91
CA ALA A 305 3.07 19.38 -0.65
C ALA A 305 2.60 17.90 -0.55
N MET A 306 2.32 17.24 -1.67
CA MET A 306 1.80 15.87 -1.71
C MET A 306 2.91 14.80 -1.64
N LEU A 307 4.03 15.01 -2.34
CA LEU A 307 5.09 14.01 -2.48
C LEU A 307 5.71 13.54 -1.14
N PRO A 308 5.90 14.39 -0.12
CA PRO A 308 6.37 13.92 1.19
C PRO A 308 5.45 12.90 1.85
N LEU A 309 4.13 12.95 1.58
CA LEU A 309 3.14 12.01 2.13
C LEU A 309 3.04 10.71 1.34
N VAL A 310 3.14 10.79 0.01
CA VAL A 310 3.08 9.61 -0.87
C VAL A 310 4.41 8.85 -0.90
N GLY A 311 5.51 9.54 -0.60
CA GLY A 311 6.86 9.03 -0.72
C GLY A 311 7.45 9.22 -2.11
N HIS A 312 8.71 9.60 -2.14
CA HIS A 312 9.51 9.66 -3.37
C HIS A 312 9.99 8.26 -3.74
N ARG A 313 10.12 8.00 -5.04
CA ARG A 313 10.87 6.84 -5.50
C ARG A 313 12.33 6.95 -5.08
N GLU A 314 12.93 5.81 -4.80
CA GLU A 314 14.37 5.72 -4.52
C GLU A 314 15.19 6.23 -5.71
N MET A 315 16.31 6.87 -5.41
CA MET A 315 17.25 7.33 -6.45
C MET A 315 17.74 6.14 -7.28
N GLY A 316 17.72 6.29 -8.60
CA GLY A 316 18.19 5.27 -9.55
C GLY A 316 17.08 4.38 -10.13
N PHE A 317 15.81 4.48 -9.70
CA PHE A 317 14.71 3.78 -10.35
C PHE A 317 14.48 4.37 -11.75
N GLY A 318 14.69 3.54 -12.76
CA GLY A 318 14.64 3.94 -14.17
C GLY A 318 13.55 3.24 -14.97
N LEU A 319 13.50 3.54 -16.26
CA LEU A 319 12.51 2.97 -17.19
C LEU A 319 12.59 1.44 -17.27
N MET A 320 13.79 0.86 -17.18
CA MET A 320 13.96 -0.59 -17.21
C MET A 320 13.36 -1.24 -15.95
N ASP A 321 13.52 -0.61 -14.80
CA ASP A 321 12.96 -1.10 -13.53
C ASP A 321 11.43 -1.06 -13.59
N PHE A 322 10.84 -0.01 -14.17
CA PHE A 322 9.41 0.04 -14.43
C PHE A 322 8.92 -1.19 -15.21
N PHE A 323 9.58 -1.53 -16.32
CA PHE A 323 9.15 -2.68 -17.13
C PHE A 323 9.35 -4.02 -16.42
N GLN A 324 10.38 -4.15 -15.61
CA GLN A 324 10.68 -5.39 -14.88
C GLN A 324 9.78 -5.62 -13.67
N THR A 325 9.38 -4.54 -12.96
CA THR A 325 8.72 -4.66 -11.68
C THR A 325 7.27 -4.18 -11.67
N GLU A 326 6.97 -3.04 -12.33
CA GLU A 326 5.70 -2.33 -12.18
C GLU A 326 4.72 -2.56 -13.35
N ALA A 327 5.22 -2.75 -14.56
CA ALA A 327 4.38 -2.88 -15.76
C ALA A 327 3.37 -4.02 -15.65
N ARG A 328 3.77 -5.13 -15.00
CA ARG A 328 2.87 -6.26 -14.73
C ARG A 328 1.73 -5.85 -13.80
N LEU A 329 2.00 -5.08 -12.75
CA LEU A 329 0.98 -4.62 -11.80
C LEU A 329 0.03 -3.62 -12.45
N VAL A 330 0.55 -2.71 -13.29
CA VAL A 330 -0.27 -1.80 -14.11
C VAL A 330 -1.21 -2.61 -15.00
N TRP A 331 -0.69 -3.67 -15.67
CA TRP A 331 -1.50 -4.55 -16.50
C TRP A 331 -2.60 -5.25 -15.69
N LEU A 332 -2.25 -5.91 -14.58
CA LEU A 332 -3.22 -6.63 -13.76
C LEU A 332 -4.32 -5.70 -13.23
N SER A 333 -3.94 -4.54 -12.71
CA SER A 333 -4.87 -3.59 -12.11
C SER A 333 -5.71 -2.80 -13.12
N TYR A 334 -5.27 -2.69 -14.36
CA TYR A 334 -6.12 -2.17 -15.43
C TYR A 334 -7.38 -3.03 -15.61
N TRP A 335 -7.26 -4.36 -15.44
CA TRP A 335 -8.34 -5.30 -15.69
C TRP A 335 -9.14 -5.67 -14.46
N ALA A 336 -8.49 -6.20 -13.40
CA ALA A 336 -9.22 -6.84 -12.31
C ALA A 336 -8.42 -6.96 -11.00
N VAL A 337 -7.91 -5.85 -10.46
CA VAL A 337 -7.44 -5.76 -9.07
C VAL A 337 -8.38 -4.82 -8.32
N PHE A 338 -8.89 -5.30 -7.19
CA PHE A 338 -9.92 -4.65 -6.39
C PHE A 338 -9.40 -4.31 -4.99
N GLY A 339 -10.28 -3.80 -4.13
CA GLY A 339 -9.94 -3.39 -2.78
C GLY A 339 -8.96 -2.21 -2.78
N TRP A 340 -8.13 -2.14 -1.78
CA TRP A 340 -7.00 -1.21 -1.70
C TRP A 340 -5.80 -1.69 -2.54
N PHE A 341 -6.04 -2.15 -3.75
CA PHE A 341 -5.02 -2.75 -4.60
C PHE A 341 -4.48 -4.09 -4.07
N ASN A 342 -5.24 -4.76 -3.23
CA ASN A 342 -4.84 -5.95 -2.49
C ASN A 342 -5.65 -7.21 -2.84
N LEU A 343 -6.71 -7.09 -3.64
CA LEU A 343 -7.55 -8.21 -4.05
C LEU A 343 -7.42 -8.48 -5.55
N ALA A 344 -6.60 -9.45 -5.93
CA ALA A 344 -6.41 -9.84 -7.32
C ALA A 344 -7.44 -10.89 -7.76
N ALA A 345 -7.90 -10.79 -9.01
CA ALA A 345 -8.67 -11.86 -9.63
C ALA A 345 -7.79 -13.12 -9.86
N PRO A 346 -8.38 -14.32 -9.99
CA PRO A 346 -7.63 -15.52 -10.36
C PRO A 346 -6.88 -15.39 -11.68
N GLY A 347 -5.71 -16.03 -11.80
CA GLY A 347 -4.80 -15.88 -12.94
C GLY A 347 -5.41 -16.16 -14.30
N TRP A 348 -6.43 -17.05 -14.39
CA TRP A 348 -7.11 -17.35 -15.64
C TRP A 348 -7.88 -16.14 -16.21
N VAL A 349 -8.40 -15.25 -15.37
CA VAL A 349 -9.08 -14.00 -15.80
C VAL A 349 -8.11 -13.14 -16.61
N TYR A 350 -6.89 -12.96 -16.10
CA TYR A 350 -5.87 -12.17 -16.80
C TYR A 350 -5.42 -12.84 -18.11
N ARG A 351 -5.40 -14.17 -18.17
CA ARG A 351 -5.10 -14.88 -19.44
C ARG A 351 -6.16 -14.62 -20.51
N VAL A 352 -7.44 -14.54 -20.13
CA VAL A 352 -8.52 -14.15 -21.05
C VAL A 352 -8.27 -12.73 -21.59
N TYR A 353 -7.99 -11.75 -20.71
CA TYR A 353 -7.73 -10.37 -21.14
C TYR A 353 -6.44 -10.26 -21.98
N ALA A 354 -5.41 -11.02 -21.67
CA ALA A 354 -4.18 -11.08 -22.47
C ALA A 354 -4.46 -11.59 -23.88
N LEU A 355 -5.24 -12.67 -24.02
CA LEU A 355 -5.65 -13.20 -25.31
C LEU A 355 -6.47 -12.19 -26.11
N LEU A 356 -7.48 -11.58 -25.49
CA LEU A 356 -8.32 -10.57 -26.16
C LEU A 356 -7.49 -9.37 -26.62
N THR A 357 -6.56 -8.89 -25.78
CA THR A 357 -5.68 -7.79 -26.15
C THR A 357 -4.74 -8.18 -27.29
N ALA A 358 -4.11 -9.36 -27.21
CA ALA A 358 -3.21 -9.85 -28.26
C ALA A 358 -3.93 -9.97 -29.61
N LEU A 359 -5.15 -10.50 -29.63
CA LEU A 359 -5.97 -10.56 -30.84
C LEU A 359 -6.32 -9.17 -31.36
N GLY A 360 -6.70 -8.23 -30.49
CA GLY A 360 -6.96 -6.85 -30.88
C GLY A 360 -5.74 -6.17 -31.51
N VAL A 361 -4.58 -6.32 -30.88
CA VAL A 361 -3.31 -5.77 -31.39
C VAL A 361 -2.91 -6.41 -32.72
N ALA A 362 -3.03 -7.73 -32.84
CA ALA A 362 -2.75 -8.44 -34.12
C ALA A 362 -3.62 -7.94 -35.27
N GLY A 363 -4.93 -7.74 -34.99
CA GLY A 363 -5.84 -7.14 -35.99
C GLY A 363 -5.50 -5.70 -36.34
N LEU A 364 -5.07 -4.87 -35.38
CA LEU A 364 -4.58 -3.50 -35.65
C LEU A 364 -3.33 -3.52 -36.52
N VAL A 365 -2.37 -4.37 -36.23
CA VAL A 365 -1.15 -4.53 -37.05
C VAL A 365 -1.54 -4.94 -38.49
N LEU A 366 -2.49 -5.88 -38.65
CA LEU A 366 -3.02 -6.27 -39.94
C LEU A 366 -3.65 -5.09 -40.71
N LEU A 367 -4.44 -4.25 -40.02
CA LEU A 367 -5.02 -3.03 -40.59
C LEU A 367 -3.91 -2.06 -41.07
N ILE A 368 -2.93 -1.79 -40.20
CA ILE A 368 -1.82 -0.88 -40.52
C ILE A 368 -1.03 -1.39 -41.72
N VAL A 369 -0.64 -2.67 -41.75
CA VAL A 369 0.10 -3.28 -42.87
C VAL A 369 -0.69 -3.19 -44.17
N ARG A 370 -2.00 -3.49 -44.14
CA ARG A 370 -2.87 -3.35 -45.32
C ARG A 370 -2.96 -1.90 -45.81
N ALA A 371 -3.20 -0.95 -44.91
CA ALA A 371 -3.30 0.46 -45.26
C ALA A 371 -2.01 1.02 -45.85
N VAL A 372 -0.85 0.66 -45.30
CA VAL A 372 0.46 1.09 -45.81
C VAL A 372 0.73 0.48 -47.18
N ARG A 373 0.52 -0.84 -47.37
CA ARG A 373 0.70 -1.52 -48.66
C ARG A 373 -0.20 -0.95 -49.75
N GLN A 374 -1.43 -0.57 -49.40
CA GLN A 374 -2.41 0.00 -50.35
C GLN A 374 -2.32 1.52 -50.47
N LYS A 375 -1.39 2.16 -49.74
CA LYS A 375 -1.21 3.64 -49.68
C LYS A 375 -2.46 4.39 -49.22
N ARG A 376 -3.30 3.73 -48.37
CA ARG A 376 -4.56 4.27 -47.85
C ARG A 376 -4.32 4.95 -46.50
N TRP A 377 -3.49 5.97 -46.48
CA TRP A 377 -3.11 6.70 -45.25
C TRP A 377 -4.31 7.31 -44.51
N GLY A 378 -5.38 7.69 -45.22
CA GLY A 378 -6.58 8.26 -44.61
C GLY A 378 -7.25 7.30 -43.60
N ASP A 379 -7.14 5.98 -43.82
CA ASP A 379 -7.71 4.95 -42.93
C ASP A 379 -6.98 4.90 -41.58
N LEU A 380 -5.73 5.40 -41.52
CA LEU A 380 -4.93 5.42 -40.30
C LEU A 380 -5.11 6.70 -39.47
N ALA A 381 -5.76 7.71 -39.96
CA ALA A 381 -5.89 9.00 -39.26
C ALA A 381 -6.62 8.84 -37.90
N GLY A 382 -7.70 8.05 -37.89
CA GLY A 382 -8.43 7.74 -36.64
C GLY A 382 -7.63 6.89 -35.67
N VAL A 383 -6.83 5.93 -36.20
CA VAL A 383 -5.92 5.09 -35.39
C VAL A 383 -4.83 5.97 -34.76
N GLY A 384 -4.20 6.85 -35.56
CA GLY A 384 -3.18 7.78 -35.08
C GLY A 384 -3.69 8.73 -34.00
N TYR A 385 -4.93 9.25 -34.16
CA TYR A 385 -5.56 10.11 -33.16
C TYR A 385 -5.71 9.42 -31.81
N LEU A 386 -6.22 8.19 -31.80
CA LEU A 386 -6.42 7.39 -30.57
C LEU A 386 -5.09 6.92 -29.99
N ALA A 387 -4.14 6.51 -30.84
CA ALA A 387 -2.82 6.05 -30.42
C ALA A 387 -2.02 7.20 -29.77
N LEU A 388 -2.08 8.42 -30.34
CA LEU A 388 -1.42 9.59 -29.77
C LEU A 388 -1.95 9.90 -28.36
N TRP A 389 -3.26 9.87 -28.15
CA TRP A 389 -3.82 10.08 -26.83
C TRP A 389 -3.41 8.98 -25.84
N SER A 390 -3.49 7.72 -26.26
CA SER A 390 -3.05 6.57 -25.45
C SER A 390 -1.57 6.67 -25.07
N LEU A 391 -0.72 7.11 -25.99
CA LEU A 391 0.73 7.31 -25.75
C LEU A 391 0.97 8.43 -24.74
N ILE A 392 0.29 9.57 -24.86
CA ILE A 392 0.44 10.70 -23.93
C ILE A 392 0.07 10.29 -22.52
N VAL A 393 -1.05 9.56 -22.35
CA VAL A 393 -1.47 9.05 -21.03
C VAL A 393 -0.50 8.01 -20.49
N ALA A 394 0.01 7.11 -21.34
CA ALA A 394 1.00 6.11 -20.93
C ALA A 394 2.34 6.76 -20.50
N VAL A 395 2.81 7.77 -21.22
CA VAL A 395 4.01 8.55 -20.84
C VAL A 395 3.77 9.26 -19.51
N GLY A 396 2.59 9.83 -19.33
CA GLY A 396 2.18 10.44 -18.04
C GLY A 396 2.23 9.45 -16.88
N LEU A 397 1.71 8.22 -17.07
CA LEU A 397 1.80 7.14 -16.08
C LEU A 397 3.25 6.76 -15.78
N VAL A 398 4.07 6.52 -16.80
CA VAL A 398 5.48 6.14 -16.62
C VAL A 398 6.22 7.23 -15.84
N ARG A 399 6.05 8.51 -16.24
CA ARG A 399 6.64 9.64 -15.51
C ARG A 399 6.20 9.66 -14.04
N TRP A 400 4.91 9.45 -13.77
CA TRP A 400 4.38 9.37 -12.41
C TRP A 400 5.03 8.25 -11.62
N THR A 401 5.11 7.05 -12.20
CA THR A 401 5.74 5.88 -11.57
C THR A 401 7.23 6.07 -11.29
N LEU A 402 7.94 6.81 -12.16
CA LEU A 402 9.34 7.18 -11.92
C LEU A 402 9.50 8.20 -10.78
N THR A 403 8.43 8.87 -10.38
CA THR A 403 8.45 9.87 -9.30
C THR A 403 7.99 9.29 -7.97
N THR A 404 6.99 8.38 -7.99
CA THR A 404 6.35 7.80 -6.79
C THR A 404 6.17 6.29 -6.91
N GLY A 405 5.89 5.60 -5.78
CA GLY A 405 5.59 4.17 -5.75
C GLY A 405 4.20 3.75 -6.28
N GLY A 406 3.40 4.68 -6.77
CA GLY A 406 1.97 4.48 -7.05
C GLY A 406 1.63 3.99 -8.47
N SER A 407 2.09 2.80 -8.88
CA SER A 407 1.82 2.23 -10.23
C SER A 407 0.49 1.49 -10.26
N GLN A 408 -0.56 2.15 -10.78
CA GLN A 408 -1.89 1.56 -10.88
C GLN A 408 -2.49 1.73 -12.29
N GLY A 409 -3.13 0.67 -12.79
CA GLY A 409 -3.74 0.65 -14.13
C GLY A 409 -4.90 1.62 -14.31
N ARG A 410 -5.59 2.02 -13.21
CA ARG A 410 -6.66 3.04 -13.25
C ARG A 410 -6.17 4.39 -13.77
N LEU A 411 -4.88 4.70 -13.62
CA LEU A 411 -4.28 5.93 -14.15
C LEU A 411 -4.29 6.00 -15.69
N LEU A 412 -4.55 4.88 -16.37
CA LEU A 412 -4.75 4.82 -17.83
C LEU A 412 -6.22 5.04 -18.26
N TYR A 413 -7.18 5.12 -17.34
CA TYR A 413 -8.60 5.25 -17.67
C TYR A 413 -8.99 6.55 -18.39
N PRO A 414 -8.25 7.67 -18.33
CA PRO A 414 -8.48 8.78 -19.25
C PRO A 414 -8.42 8.39 -20.74
N ALA A 415 -7.70 7.29 -21.07
CA ALA A 415 -7.63 6.74 -22.42
C ALA A 415 -8.47 5.46 -22.63
N VAL A 416 -9.32 5.04 -21.67
CA VAL A 416 -10.09 3.79 -21.76
C VAL A 416 -10.95 3.71 -23.03
N GLY A 417 -11.59 4.80 -23.44
CA GLY A 417 -12.36 4.87 -24.67
C GLY A 417 -11.51 4.71 -25.93
N ALA A 418 -10.29 5.25 -25.92
CA ALA A 418 -9.32 5.09 -27.02
C ALA A 418 -8.84 3.62 -27.09
N HIS A 419 -8.43 3.04 -25.98
CA HIS A 419 -7.99 1.64 -25.89
C HIS A 419 -9.08 0.68 -26.38
N ALA A 420 -10.30 0.84 -25.89
CA ALA A 420 -11.44 0.01 -26.28
C ALA A 420 -11.77 0.14 -27.77
N THR A 421 -11.69 1.34 -28.33
CA THR A 421 -11.94 1.58 -29.76
C THR A 421 -10.87 0.93 -30.64
N LEU A 422 -9.59 1.05 -30.25
CA LEU A 422 -8.48 0.42 -30.96
C LEU A 422 -8.60 -1.12 -30.92
N LEU A 423 -8.89 -1.71 -29.78
CA LEU A 423 -9.07 -3.17 -29.64
C LEU A 423 -10.28 -3.67 -30.47
N ALA A 424 -11.43 -2.97 -30.39
CA ALA A 424 -12.60 -3.33 -31.17
C ALA A 424 -12.36 -3.24 -32.68
N LEU A 425 -11.62 -2.20 -33.12
CA LEU A 425 -11.19 -2.06 -34.52
C LEU A 425 -10.30 -3.21 -34.95
N GLY A 426 -9.33 -3.61 -34.11
CA GLY A 426 -8.46 -4.75 -34.36
C GLY A 426 -9.23 -6.04 -34.47
N TRP A 427 -10.11 -6.36 -33.52
CA TRP A 427 -10.97 -7.56 -33.62
C TRP A 427 -11.80 -7.62 -34.88
N ALA A 428 -12.32 -6.46 -35.33
CA ALA A 428 -13.07 -6.37 -36.57
C ALA A 428 -12.25 -6.71 -37.82
N GLN A 429 -10.93 -6.57 -37.81
CA GLN A 429 -10.03 -6.94 -38.92
C GLN A 429 -9.74 -8.44 -39.05
N LEU A 430 -9.96 -9.21 -37.96
CA LEU A 430 -9.69 -10.64 -37.94
C LEU A 430 -10.80 -11.47 -38.58
N VAL A 431 -11.97 -10.88 -38.79
CA VAL A 431 -13.13 -11.57 -39.35
C VAL A 431 -13.76 -10.78 -40.50
N PRO A 432 -14.42 -11.45 -41.47
CA PRO A 432 -15.14 -10.75 -42.53
C PRO A 432 -16.32 -9.95 -41.93
N ALA A 433 -16.73 -8.87 -42.63
CA ALA A 433 -17.76 -7.96 -42.14
C ALA A 433 -19.06 -8.64 -41.72
N ARG A 434 -19.49 -9.69 -42.44
CA ARG A 434 -20.68 -10.51 -42.14
C ARG A 434 -20.58 -11.27 -40.81
N ALA A 435 -19.39 -11.62 -40.37
CA ALA A 435 -19.17 -12.41 -39.15
C ALA A 435 -19.10 -11.49 -37.89
N ARG A 436 -18.92 -10.18 -38.04
CA ARG A 436 -18.85 -9.23 -36.91
C ARG A 436 -20.13 -9.20 -36.07
N ARG A 437 -21.28 -9.48 -36.69
CA ARG A 437 -22.59 -9.63 -36.00
C ARG A 437 -22.65 -10.78 -35.00
N TRP A 438 -21.75 -11.74 -35.10
CA TRP A 438 -21.61 -12.87 -34.18
C TRP A 438 -20.42 -12.69 -33.23
N LEU A 439 -19.31 -12.15 -33.74
CA LEU A 439 -18.08 -11.90 -32.95
C LEU A 439 -18.36 -10.99 -31.75
N PHE A 440 -18.90 -9.80 -31.97
CA PHE A 440 -19.09 -8.83 -30.89
C PHE A 440 -20.11 -9.28 -29.83
N PRO A 441 -21.25 -9.89 -30.14
CA PRO A 441 -22.12 -10.49 -29.12
C PRO A 441 -21.45 -11.64 -28.36
N ALA A 442 -20.65 -12.49 -29.02
CA ALA A 442 -19.93 -13.58 -28.36
C ALA A 442 -18.89 -13.04 -27.38
N LEU A 443 -18.07 -12.07 -27.79
CA LEU A 443 -17.13 -11.39 -26.91
C LEU A 443 -17.87 -10.69 -25.76
N GLY A 444 -19.00 -10.04 -26.05
CA GLY A 444 -19.85 -9.42 -25.04
C GLY A 444 -20.38 -10.41 -24.01
N GLY A 445 -20.78 -11.61 -24.44
CA GLY A 445 -21.20 -12.68 -23.54
C GLY A 445 -20.10 -13.11 -22.56
N VAL A 446 -18.87 -13.30 -23.08
CA VAL A 446 -17.70 -13.65 -22.25
C VAL A 446 -17.38 -12.54 -21.25
N LEU A 447 -17.29 -11.28 -21.71
CA LEU A 447 -16.98 -10.15 -20.85
C LEU A 447 -18.09 -9.90 -19.82
N LEU A 448 -19.37 -10.05 -20.20
CA LEU A 448 -20.50 -9.92 -19.30
C LEU A 448 -20.49 -11.01 -18.22
N ALA A 449 -20.20 -12.25 -18.60
CA ALA A 449 -20.07 -13.35 -17.64
C ALA A 449 -18.96 -13.07 -16.62
N LEU A 450 -17.80 -12.56 -17.06
CA LEU A 450 -16.72 -12.13 -16.17
C LEU A 450 -17.15 -10.98 -15.26
N ALA A 451 -17.75 -9.92 -15.81
CA ALA A 451 -18.18 -8.75 -15.07
C ALA A 451 -19.28 -9.09 -14.02
N LEU A 452 -20.14 -10.06 -14.28
CA LEU A 452 -21.14 -10.55 -13.34
C LEU A 452 -20.54 -11.50 -12.29
N TRP A 453 -19.57 -12.32 -12.68
CA TRP A 453 -19.00 -13.32 -11.78
C TRP A 453 -18.07 -12.70 -10.73
N LEU A 454 -17.23 -11.73 -11.10
CA LEU A 454 -16.19 -11.16 -10.22
C LEU A 454 -16.73 -10.56 -8.91
N PRO A 455 -17.87 -9.82 -8.87
CA PRO A 455 -18.44 -9.34 -7.61
C PRO A 455 -18.76 -10.46 -6.62
N PHE A 456 -19.28 -11.59 -7.12
CA PHE A 456 -19.72 -12.71 -6.28
C PHE A 456 -18.63 -13.76 -6.06
N GLY A 457 -17.75 -13.97 -7.04
CA GLY A 457 -16.69 -14.97 -6.97
C GLY A 457 -15.38 -14.46 -6.35
N VAL A 458 -15.17 -13.14 -6.29
CA VAL A 458 -13.92 -12.55 -5.80
C VAL A 458 -14.18 -11.49 -4.72
N ILE A 459 -14.98 -10.44 -5.01
CA ILE A 459 -15.11 -9.31 -4.10
C ILE A 459 -15.89 -9.70 -2.84
N ARG A 460 -17.13 -10.17 -3.01
CA ARG A 460 -17.99 -10.52 -1.87
C ARG A 460 -17.37 -11.56 -0.91
N PRO A 461 -16.72 -12.65 -1.39
CA PRO A 461 -16.07 -13.61 -0.50
C PRO A 461 -14.92 -13.04 0.33
N ALA A 462 -14.19 -12.04 -0.20
CA ALA A 462 -13.07 -11.42 0.49
C ALA A 462 -13.52 -10.67 1.75
N TYR A 463 -14.71 -10.06 1.73
CA TYR A 463 -15.27 -9.28 2.85
C TYR A 463 -16.37 -10.03 3.62
N ALA A 464 -16.60 -11.30 3.31
CA ALA A 464 -17.64 -12.08 3.99
C ALA A 464 -17.21 -12.47 5.40
N ARG A 465 -18.12 -12.32 6.36
CA ARG A 465 -17.94 -12.87 7.71
C ARG A 465 -17.97 -14.40 7.68
N PRO A 466 -17.29 -15.09 8.60
CA PRO A 466 -17.44 -16.54 8.77
C PRO A 466 -18.92 -16.91 9.00
N ALA A 467 -19.34 -18.03 8.45
CA ALA A 467 -20.70 -18.52 8.64
C ALA A 467 -20.86 -19.17 10.03
N PRO A 468 -22.03 -19.00 10.70
CA PRO A 468 -22.37 -19.76 11.88
C PRO A 468 -22.35 -21.26 11.61
N LEU A 469 -21.88 -22.06 12.57
CA LEU A 469 -21.75 -23.51 12.48
C LEU A 469 -22.40 -24.20 13.65
N THR A 470 -22.93 -25.39 13.42
CA THR A 470 -23.36 -26.32 14.45
C THR A 470 -22.17 -27.08 15.04
N ALA A 471 -22.32 -27.67 16.22
CA ALA A 471 -21.25 -28.46 16.85
C ALA A 471 -20.77 -29.63 15.94
N ALA A 472 -21.66 -30.27 15.20
CA ALA A 472 -21.31 -31.33 14.25
C ALA A 472 -20.46 -30.79 13.09
N GLU A 473 -20.81 -29.62 12.53
CA GLU A 473 -20.03 -28.99 11.46
C GLU A 473 -18.67 -28.48 11.95
N VAL A 474 -18.54 -28.07 13.20
CA VAL A 474 -17.24 -27.77 13.83
C VAL A 474 -16.41 -29.03 13.92
N ALA A 475 -16.98 -30.16 14.44
CA ALA A 475 -16.27 -31.43 14.54
C ALA A 475 -15.73 -31.94 13.22
N ASP A 476 -16.45 -31.72 12.10
CA ASP A 476 -16.01 -32.08 10.76
C ASP A 476 -14.85 -31.20 10.24
N ARG A 477 -14.69 -29.99 10.77
CA ARG A 477 -13.68 -29.01 10.30
C ARG A 477 -12.41 -28.99 11.12
N VAL A 478 -12.40 -29.59 12.31
CA VAL A 478 -11.23 -29.67 13.16
C VAL A 478 -10.68 -31.08 13.18
N SER A 479 -9.37 -31.22 13.01
CA SER A 479 -8.68 -32.50 13.16
C SER A 479 -8.28 -32.78 14.62
N GLN A 480 -8.21 -31.70 15.44
CA GLN A 480 -7.81 -31.77 16.84
C GLN A 480 -8.69 -30.83 17.67
N PRO A 481 -9.40 -31.33 18.69
CA PRO A 481 -10.06 -30.49 19.67
C PRO A 481 -9.02 -29.77 20.53
N ALA A 482 -9.29 -28.52 20.88
CA ALA A 482 -8.41 -27.72 21.74
C ALA A 482 -9.01 -27.47 23.12
N ASP A 483 -10.30 -27.15 23.19
CA ASP A 483 -11.03 -26.82 24.40
C ASP A 483 -10.29 -25.82 25.33
N VAL A 484 -9.72 -24.79 24.73
CA VAL A 484 -8.96 -23.75 25.42
C VAL A 484 -9.81 -22.51 25.58
N ARG A 485 -9.94 -22.02 26.82
CA ARG A 485 -10.61 -20.76 27.12
C ARG A 485 -9.61 -19.63 27.21
N PHE A 486 -9.84 -18.56 26.45
CA PHE A 486 -9.09 -17.29 26.53
C PHE A 486 -9.91 -16.27 27.32
N GLY A 487 -9.28 -15.68 28.34
CA GLY A 487 -9.95 -14.78 29.24
C GLY A 487 -11.13 -15.47 29.95
N GLU A 488 -12.29 -14.78 30.00
CA GLU A 488 -13.47 -15.29 30.72
C GLU A 488 -14.45 -16.05 29.81
N SER A 489 -14.55 -15.70 28.52
CA SER A 489 -15.68 -16.11 27.67
C SER A 489 -15.37 -16.58 26.25
N ILE A 490 -14.12 -16.53 25.80
CA ILE A 490 -13.76 -16.91 24.43
C ILE A 490 -13.14 -18.30 24.42
N TYR A 491 -13.67 -19.21 23.61
CA TYR A 491 -13.20 -20.58 23.49
C TYR A 491 -12.64 -20.87 22.11
N LEU A 492 -11.44 -21.46 22.08
CA LEU A 492 -10.91 -22.16 20.92
C LEU A 492 -11.39 -23.61 21.00
N LEU A 493 -12.34 -23.97 20.15
CA LEU A 493 -12.97 -25.31 20.16
C LEU A 493 -12.05 -26.37 19.56
N GLY A 494 -11.25 -25.99 18.57
CA GLY A 494 -10.33 -26.89 17.93
C GLY A 494 -9.62 -26.23 16.73
N TYR A 495 -8.70 -27.00 16.14
CA TYR A 495 -7.89 -26.52 15.02
C TYR A 495 -7.63 -27.61 13.97
N GLN A 496 -7.22 -27.19 12.78
CA GLN A 496 -6.72 -28.04 11.71
C GLN A 496 -5.58 -27.35 11.00
N VAL A 497 -4.52 -28.12 10.68
CA VAL A 497 -3.37 -27.68 9.87
C VAL A 497 -3.35 -28.52 8.60
N ASP A 498 -3.28 -27.85 7.45
CA ASP A 498 -3.37 -28.55 6.14
C ASP A 498 -2.03 -29.07 5.62
N ALA A 499 -0.93 -28.77 6.29
CA ALA A 499 0.41 -29.20 5.94
C ALA A 499 1.09 -29.97 7.09
N LYS A 500 1.85 -31.00 6.76
CA LYS A 500 2.74 -31.71 7.67
C LYS A 500 4.17 -31.21 7.58
N GLU A 501 4.56 -30.73 6.42
CA GLU A 501 5.87 -30.19 6.09
C GLU A 501 5.71 -28.97 5.20
N VAL A 502 6.54 -27.97 5.39
CA VAL A 502 6.55 -26.71 4.63
C VAL A 502 7.98 -26.26 4.35
N ARG A 503 8.15 -25.46 3.29
CA ARG A 503 9.45 -24.92 2.89
C ARG A 503 9.48 -23.40 3.06
N PRO A 504 10.66 -22.78 3.15
CA PRO A 504 10.79 -21.34 3.10
C PRO A 504 10.07 -20.73 1.89
N GLY A 505 9.30 -19.65 2.11
CA GLY A 505 8.46 -19.01 1.10
C GLY A 505 7.12 -19.68 0.83
N GLU A 506 6.86 -20.85 1.35
CA GLU A 506 5.62 -21.60 1.15
C GLU A 506 4.51 -21.10 2.09
N THR A 507 3.27 -21.11 1.60
CA THR A 507 2.09 -20.74 2.40
C THR A 507 1.27 -21.98 2.71
N PHE A 508 1.00 -22.19 3.98
CA PHE A 508 0.09 -23.22 4.48
C PHE A 508 -1.08 -22.58 5.23
N TRP A 509 -2.08 -23.38 5.56
CA TRP A 509 -3.29 -22.88 6.17
C TRP A 509 -3.56 -23.52 7.53
N VAL A 510 -3.98 -22.69 8.47
CA VAL A 510 -4.45 -23.12 9.79
C VAL A 510 -5.91 -22.71 9.94
N THR A 511 -6.78 -23.69 10.20
CA THR A 511 -8.18 -23.46 10.54
C THR A 511 -8.29 -23.42 12.07
N LEU A 512 -8.95 -22.39 12.58
CA LEU A 512 -9.27 -22.23 14.02
C LEU A 512 -10.78 -22.10 14.16
N CYS A 513 -11.36 -22.82 15.12
CA CYS A 513 -12.78 -22.76 15.38
C CYS A 513 -13.05 -22.15 16.76
N TRP A 514 -13.89 -21.13 16.77
CA TRP A 514 -14.12 -20.25 17.91
C TRP A 514 -15.58 -20.23 18.35
N GLN A 515 -15.80 -19.96 19.63
CA GLN A 515 -17.10 -19.65 20.21
C GLN A 515 -16.92 -18.68 21.38
N ALA A 516 -17.84 -17.73 21.53
CA ALA A 516 -17.94 -16.94 22.77
C ALA A 516 -19.17 -17.40 23.59
N GLU A 517 -19.02 -17.56 24.89
CA GLU A 517 -20.17 -17.88 25.76
C GLU A 517 -20.92 -16.63 26.23
N GLY A 518 -20.23 -15.49 26.28
CA GLY A 518 -20.78 -14.18 26.66
C GLY A 518 -20.49 -13.10 25.64
N PRO A 519 -21.08 -11.90 25.76
CA PRO A 519 -20.75 -10.76 24.93
C PRO A 519 -19.30 -10.33 25.18
N VAL A 520 -18.56 -10.07 24.09
CA VAL A 520 -17.19 -9.60 24.14
C VAL A 520 -17.19 -8.12 23.76
N ALA A 521 -16.80 -7.25 24.68
CA ALA A 521 -16.82 -5.81 24.46
C ALA A 521 -15.62 -5.32 23.65
N GLU A 522 -14.46 -5.95 23.83
CA GLU A 522 -13.21 -5.56 23.20
C GLU A 522 -12.96 -6.33 21.90
N ASP A 523 -12.28 -5.68 20.97
CA ASP A 523 -11.86 -6.29 19.70
C ASP A 523 -10.47 -6.91 19.80
N TYR A 524 -10.44 -8.22 20.12
CA TYR A 524 -9.18 -8.97 20.17
C TYR A 524 -8.72 -9.41 18.79
N PHE A 525 -7.40 -9.40 18.62
CA PHE A 525 -6.71 -9.93 17.43
C PHE A 525 -6.26 -11.37 17.68
N VAL A 526 -6.41 -12.21 16.68
CA VAL A 526 -5.74 -13.52 16.63
C VAL A 526 -4.28 -13.29 16.28
N SER A 527 -3.37 -13.68 17.17
CA SER A 527 -1.94 -13.74 16.91
C SER A 527 -1.57 -15.21 16.72
N LEU A 528 -1.30 -15.61 15.48
CA LEU A 528 -0.92 -16.97 15.11
C LEU A 528 0.51 -16.98 14.58
N SER A 529 1.40 -17.76 15.19
CA SER A 529 2.81 -17.85 14.85
C SER A 529 3.24 -19.30 14.66
N LEU A 530 4.06 -19.56 13.64
CA LEU A 530 4.85 -20.77 13.53
C LEU A 530 6.24 -20.48 14.11
N LEU A 531 6.58 -21.19 15.17
CA LEU A 531 7.86 -21.07 15.86
C LEU A 531 8.75 -22.27 15.53
N THR A 532 10.06 -22.06 15.47
CA THR A 532 11.03 -23.15 15.50
C THR A 532 11.11 -23.76 16.89
N ALA A 533 11.80 -24.90 17.03
CA ALA A 533 12.05 -25.52 18.34
C ALA A 533 12.74 -24.57 19.34
N ASP A 534 13.59 -23.67 18.83
CA ASP A 534 14.26 -22.63 19.61
C ASP A 534 13.34 -21.43 19.94
N GLY A 535 12.08 -21.49 19.52
CA GLY A 535 11.09 -20.45 19.74
C GLY A 535 11.28 -19.18 18.89
N LEU A 536 12.06 -19.24 17.81
CA LEU A 536 12.21 -18.15 16.84
C LEU A 536 11.07 -18.18 15.82
N THR A 537 10.68 -17.01 15.33
CA THR A 537 9.48 -16.86 14.51
C THR A 537 9.72 -17.17 13.03
N ALA A 538 9.25 -18.33 12.58
CA ALA A 538 9.32 -18.75 11.17
C ALA A 538 8.19 -18.20 10.31
N ALA A 539 6.97 -18.02 10.86
CA ALA A 539 5.85 -17.35 10.22
C ALA A 539 4.97 -16.68 11.28
N ARG A 540 4.30 -15.59 10.94
CA ARG A 540 3.39 -14.88 11.84
C ARG A 540 2.24 -14.23 11.09
N LYS A 541 1.04 -14.33 11.65
CA LYS A 541 -0.17 -13.63 11.23
C LYS A 541 -0.85 -13.00 12.44
N VAL A 542 -1.09 -11.69 12.36
CA VAL A 542 -1.93 -10.97 13.34
C VAL A 542 -3.09 -10.36 12.59
N THR A 543 -4.31 -10.58 13.07
CA THR A 543 -5.50 -10.09 12.38
C THR A 543 -6.72 -10.18 13.30
N HIS A 544 -7.76 -9.39 13.06
CA HIS A 544 -9.07 -9.71 13.63
C HIS A 544 -9.53 -11.09 13.13
N PRO A 545 -10.33 -11.82 13.93
CA PRO A 545 -10.98 -13.04 13.47
C PRO A 545 -11.73 -12.84 12.15
N GLY A 546 -11.91 -13.92 11.39
CA GLY A 546 -12.48 -13.87 10.05
C GLY A 546 -11.56 -13.21 9.01
N LEU A 547 -10.23 -13.20 9.26
CA LEU A 547 -9.27 -12.47 8.44
C LEU A 547 -9.62 -10.98 8.31
N GLY A 548 -9.86 -10.32 9.46
CA GLY A 548 -10.18 -8.91 9.53
C GLY A 548 -11.67 -8.56 9.47
N THR A 549 -12.53 -9.50 9.09
CA THR A 549 -13.95 -9.19 8.82
C THR A 549 -14.89 -9.44 10.00
N PHE A 550 -14.44 -10.11 11.08
CA PHE A 550 -15.31 -10.52 12.18
C PHE A 550 -14.66 -10.31 13.55
N PRO A 551 -14.42 -9.06 13.97
CA PRO A 551 -13.87 -8.75 15.29
C PRO A 551 -14.75 -9.32 16.40
N THR A 552 -14.15 -9.56 17.57
CA THR A 552 -14.79 -10.26 18.69
C THR A 552 -16.03 -9.54 19.23
N SER A 553 -16.08 -8.21 19.15
CA SER A 553 -17.27 -7.43 19.55
C SER A 553 -18.53 -7.71 18.71
N LEU A 554 -18.38 -8.32 17.55
CA LEU A 554 -19.49 -8.71 16.66
C LEU A 554 -19.93 -10.17 16.84
N TRP A 555 -19.30 -10.92 17.75
CA TRP A 555 -19.65 -12.32 17.98
C TRP A 555 -20.97 -12.44 18.73
N THR A 556 -21.77 -13.39 18.30
CA THR A 556 -23.02 -13.72 18.98
C THR A 556 -22.74 -14.82 20.00
N PRO A 557 -23.07 -14.62 21.31
CA PRO A 557 -22.88 -15.64 22.32
C PRO A 557 -23.52 -16.98 21.96
N GLY A 558 -22.81 -18.07 22.20
CA GLY A 558 -23.25 -19.44 21.91
C GLY A 558 -23.10 -19.86 20.43
N VAL A 559 -22.73 -18.94 19.54
CA VAL A 559 -22.57 -19.25 18.09
C VAL A 559 -21.12 -19.58 17.78
N ALA A 560 -20.90 -20.79 17.27
CA ALA A 560 -19.58 -21.22 16.82
C ALA A 560 -19.35 -20.86 15.35
N PHE A 561 -18.08 -20.64 15.00
CA PHE A 561 -17.63 -20.46 13.61
C PHE A 561 -16.18 -20.92 13.47
N CYS A 562 -15.76 -21.15 12.22
CA CYS A 562 -14.36 -21.43 11.90
C CYS A 562 -13.86 -20.45 10.88
N ASP A 563 -12.61 -20.04 11.02
CA ASP A 563 -11.89 -19.24 10.03
C ASP A 563 -10.53 -19.87 9.70
N ARG A 564 -10.01 -19.51 8.53
CA ARG A 564 -8.84 -20.16 7.96
C ARG A 564 -7.78 -19.12 7.64
N TYR A 565 -6.61 -19.26 8.29
CA TYR A 565 -5.52 -18.30 8.24
C TYR A 565 -4.38 -18.79 7.34
N PRO A 566 -3.94 -18.00 6.34
CA PRO A 566 -2.73 -18.28 5.59
C PRO A 566 -1.50 -17.86 6.41
N LEU A 567 -0.55 -18.77 6.57
CA LEU A 567 0.78 -18.48 7.12
C LEU A 567 1.82 -18.73 6.04
N THR A 568 2.58 -17.69 5.68
CA THR A 568 3.71 -17.81 4.76
C THR A 568 4.98 -17.93 5.58
N VAL A 569 5.70 -19.03 5.41
CA VAL A 569 7.01 -19.25 6.03
C VAL A 569 8.01 -18.24 5.46
N ARG A 570 8.78 -17.59 6.32
CA ARG A 570 9.84 -16.67 5.88
C ARG A 570 10.78 -17.43 4.93
N ASP A 571 11.07 -16.85 3.79
CA ASP A 571 12.02 -17.42 2.81
C ASP A 571 13.45 -17.53 3.35
N THR A 572 13.74 -16.83 4.43
CA THR A 572 15.02 -16.75 5.12
C THR A 572 15.17 -17.73 6.28
N VAL A 573 14.29 -18.72 6.50
CA VAL A 573 14.50 -19.72 7.56
C VAL A 573 15.80 -20.51 7.30
N PRO A 574 16.79 -20.53 8.23
CA PRO A 574 18.14 -21.00 7.93
C PRO A 574 18.28 -22.52 7.94
N THR A 575 17.52 -23.21 8.78
CA THR A 575 17.71 -24.63 9.06
C THR A 575 16.38 -25.38 9.17
N THR A 576 16.40 -26.66 8.84
CA THR A 576 15.27 -27.57 9.11
C THR A 576 14.96 -27.61 10.61
N ALA A 577 13.69 -27.46 10.93
CA ALA A 577 13.23 -27.42 12.33
C ALA A 577 11.85 -28.04 12.49
N ALA A 578 11.58 -28.62 13.66
CA ALA A 578 10.22 -28.93 14.07
C ALA A 578 9.45 -27.63 14.30
N GLY A 579 8.25 -27.54 13.75
CA GLY A 579 7.39 -26.37 13.90
C GLY A 579 6.45 -26.51 15.09
N VAL A 580 6.29 -25.42 15.83
CA VAL A 580 5.31 -25.26 16.91
C VAL A 580 4.41 -24.09 16.57
N LEU A 581 3.11 -24.35 16.43
CA LEU A 581 2.13 -23.29 16.28
C LEU A 581 1.75 -22.71 17.66
N ALA A 582 1.68 -21.39 17.72
CA ALA A 582 1.23 -20.66 18.91
C ALA A 582 0.10 -19.72 18.52
N VAL A 583 -1.07 -19.87 19.17
CA VAL A 583 -2.24 -18.99 18.98
C VAL A 583 -2.57 -18.27 20.28
N GLY A 584 -2.78 -16.98 20.21
CA GLY A 584 -3.20 -16.12 21.30
C GLY A 584 -4.21 -15.08 20.84
N LEU A 585 -4.92 -14.51 21.79
CA LEU A 585 -5.81 -13.37 21.59
C LEU A 585 -5.25 -12.15 22.30
N THR A 586 -5.12 -11.04 21.57
CA THR A 586 -4.51 -9.81 22.09
C THR A 586 -5.27 -8.59 21.58
N THR A 587 -5.30 -7.54 22.38
CA THR A 587 -5.57 -6.18 21.92
C THR A 587 -4.23 -5.46 21.70
N PHE A 588 -4.25 -4.15 21.44
CA PHE A 588 -3.02 -3.34 21.50
C PHE A 588 -2.48 -3.16 22.92
N THR A 589 -3.29 -3.49 23.93
CA THR A 589 -3.03 -3.17 25.31
C THR A 589 -3.02 -4.39 26.23
N GLU A 590 -3.53 -5.55 25.80
CA GLU A 590 -3.75 -6.70 26.64
C GLU A 590 -3.61 -8.00 25.86
N ARG A 591 -3.08 -9.04 26.51
CA ARG A 591 -3.18 -10.44 26.06
C ARG A 591 -4.12 -11.20 26.95
N LEU A 592 -5.02 -11.96 26.35
CA LEU A 592 -5.87 -12.86 27.12
C LEU A 592 -5.10 -14.12 27.52
N PRO A 593 -5.04 -14.44 28.82
CA PRO A 593 -4.46 -15.70 29.27
C PRO A 593 -5.34 -16.87 28.80
N GLY A 594 -4.68 -17.92 28.31
CA GLY A 594 -5.33 -19.20 27.97
C GLY A 594 -5.41 -20.14 29.18
N TYR A 595 -6.51 -20.87 29.28
CA TYR A 595 -6.77 -21.87 30.31
C TYR A 595 -7.25 -23.16 29.64
N ASN A 596 -6.84 -24.32 30.20
CA ASN A 596 -7.37 -25.61 29.76
C ASN A 596 -8.70 -25.91 30.43
N LYS A 597 -9.30 -27.06 30.14
CA LYS A 597 -10.58 -27.52 30.72
C LYS A 597 -10.60 -27.54 32.26
N GLU A 598 -9.46 -27.87 32.84
CA GLU A 598 -9.29 -27.98 34.28
C GLU A 598 -9.07 -26.61 34.96
N GLY A 599 -8.98 -25.53 34.17
CA GLY A 599 -8.74 -24.18 34.66
C GLY A 599 -7.25 -23.84 34.88
N TRP A 600 -6.32 -24.70 34.44
CA TRP A 600 -4.90 -24.41 34.52
C TRP A 600 -4.48 -23.38 33.45
N ARG A 601 -3.73 -22.38 33.88
CA ARG A 601 -3.19 -21.35 32.97
C ARG A 601 -2.14 -21.95 32.02
N LEU A 602 -2.39 -21.82 30.71
CA LEU A 602 -1.51 -22.26 29.64
C LEU A 602 -0.52 -21.18 29.20
N GLY A 603 -0.60 -19.98 29.80
CA GLY A 603 0.12 -18.77 29.37
C GLY A 603 -0.73 -17.89 28.47
N ASP A 604 -0.07 -16.99 27.72
CA ASP A 604 -0.71 -16.00 26.85
C ASP A 604 -0.89 -16.50 25.40
N ALA A 605 -0.50 -17.75 25.15
CA ALA A 605 -0.72 -18.44 23.89
C ALA A 605 -0.84 -19.94 24.08
N PHE A 606 -1.81 -20.54 23.43
CA PHE A 606 -1.92 -21.99 23.32
C PHE A 606 -0.97 -22.51 22.24
N ARG A 607 -0.14 -23.50 22.60
CA ARG A 607 0.86 -24.09 21.70
C ARG A 607 0.45 -25.50 21.31
N PHE A 608 0.61 -25.82 20.02
CA PHE A 608 0.29 -27.11 19.45
C PHE A 608 1.24 -27.47 18.29
N PRO A 609 1.33 -28.76 17.91
CA PRO A 609 2.21 -29.17 16.84
C PRO A 609 1.90 -28.45 15.51
N GLY A 610 2.92 -27.85 14.92
CA GLY A 610 2.87 -27.26 13.59
C GLY A 610 3.57 -28.13 12.55
N PRO A 611 3.58 -27.73 11.26
CA PRO A 611 4.33 -28.44 10.25
C PRO A 611 5.83 -28.33 10.49
N SER A 612 6.59 -29.40 10.17
CA SER A 612 8.05 -29.32 10.10
C SER A 612 8.47 -28.36 8.98
N ILE A 613 9.53 -27.61 9.22
CA ILE A 613 10.10 -26.71 8.23
C ILE A 613 11.28 -27.43 7.59
N SER A 614 11.24 -27.68 6.30
CA SER A 614 12.28 -28.37 5.53
C SER A 614 13.11 -27.35 4.75
N VAL A 615 14.37 -27.24 5.09
CA VAL A 615 15.33 -26.37 4.43
C VAL A 615 16.39 -27.24 3.77
N PRO A 616 16.81 -26.97 2.52
CA PRO A 616 17.91 -27.69 1.89
C PRO A 616 19.21 -27.60 2.69
N ASP A 617 20.07 -28.62 2.63
CA ASP A 617 21.38 -28.62 3.32
C ASP A 617 22.27 -27.43 2.91
N SER A 618 22.06 -26.89 1.70
CA SER A 618 22.70 -25.66 1.22
C SER A 618 22.16 -24.37 1.84
N GLY A 619 21.18 -24.48 2.73
CA GLY A 619 20.42 -23.34 3.26
C GLY A 619 19.24 -22.94 2.38
N PRO A 620 18.53 -21.86 2.73
CA PRO A 620 17.40 -21.35 1.98
C PRO A 620 17.83 -20.82 0.61
N ILE A 621 16.98 -21.02 -0.41
CA ILE A 621 17.20 -20.49 -1.76
C ILE A 621 16.61 -19.07 -1.81
N LEU A 622 17.47 -18.08 -2.01
CA LEU A 622 17.12 -16.67 -1.99
C LEU A 622 17.28 -16.02 -3.39
N ASP A 623 16.61 -14.90 -3.59
CA ASP A 623 16.83 -14.01 -4.75
C ASP A 623 16.73 -12.54 -4.27
N TYR A 624 17.66 -12.15 -3.40
CA TYR A 624 17.81 -10.77 -2.98
C TYR A 624 18.95 -10.12 -3.75
N ARG A 625 18.68 -8.95 -4.34
CA ARG A 625 19.62 -8.29 -5.25
C ARG A 625 19.95 -6.90 -4.75
N TRP A 626 21.24 -6.58 -4.64
CA TRP A 626 21.73 -5.23 -4.37
C TRP A 626 22.08 -4.54 -5.69
N GLY A 627 21.29 -3.50 -5.98
CA GLY A 627 21.37 -2.85 -7.30
C GLY A 627 21.09 -3.87 -8.41
N ARG A 628 21.92 -3.82 -9.45
CA ARG A 628 21.87 -4.77 -10.58
C ARG A 628 23.13 -5.64 -10.67
N GLU A 629 23.92 -5.64 -9.63
CA GLU A 629 25.29 -6.17 -9.67
C GLU A 629 25.43 -7.45 -8.90
N VAL A 630 24.86 -7.54 -7.70
CA VAL A 630 25.08 -8.63 -6.75
C VAL A 630 23.76 -9.23 -6.31
N ALA A 631 23.71 -10.54 -6.25
CA ALA A 631 22.60 -11.29 -5.66
C ALA A 631 23.08 -12.17 -4.50
N LEU A 632 22.31 -12.19 -3.41
CA LEU A 632 22.39 -13.21 -2.38
C LEU A 632 21.44 -14.34 -2.78
N VAL A 633 22.00 -15.51 -3.05
CA VAL A 633 21.25 -16.68 -3.54
C VAL A 633 20.98 -17.71 -2.47
N GLY A 634 21.56 -17.57 -1.28
CA GLY A 634 21.34 -18.41 -0.14
C GLY A 634 22.27 -18.03 1.03
N TYR A 635 22.06 -18.64 2.17
CA TYR A 635 22.98 -18.55 3.30
C TYR A 635 22.86 -19.79 4.20
N ARG A 636 23.84 -20.00 5.05
CA ARG A 636 23.85 -21.04 6.07
C ARG A 636 24.25 -20.41 7.41
N LEU A 637 23.50 -20.74 8.45
CA LEU A 637 23.73 -20.31 9.82
C LEU A 637 23.81 -21.58 10.70
N GLU A 638 24.91 -21.78 11.40
CA GLU A 638 25.04 -22.99 12.20
C GLU A 638 24.19 -22.99 13.46
N ARG A 639 24.15 -21.87 14.17
CA ARG A 639 23.37 -21.69 15.41
C ARG A 639 22.76 -20.30 15.46
N ALA A 640 21.51 -20.23 15.89
CA ALA A 640 20.78 -18.99 16.08
C ALA A 640 20.62 -18.62 17.58
N VAL A 641 21.00 -19.48 18.49
CA VAL A 641 20.97 -19.25 19.96
C VAL A 641 22.39 -19.30 20.50
N LEU A 642 22.90 -18.20 21.00
CA LEU A 642 24.26 -17.97 21.41
C LEU A 642 24.33 -17.32 22.80
N ALA A 643 25.45 -17.53 23.54
CA ALA A 643 25.77 -16.76 24.72
C ALA A 643 26.52 -15.45 24.34
N PRO A 644 26.54 -14.44 25.21
CA PRO A 644 27.43 -13.31 25.05
C PRO A 644 28.89 -13.79 24.93
N GLY A 645 29.67 -13.23 24.00
CA GLY A 645 31.02 -13.62 23.69
C GLY A 645 31.19 -14.89 22.84
N GLU A 646 30.12 -15.61 22.51
CA GLU A 646 30.23 -16.75 21.57
C GLU A 646 30.40 -16.30 20.12
N GLU A 647 30.99 -17.20 19.32
CA GLU A 647 31.21 -16.98 17.89
C GLU A 647 29.97 -17.39 17.07
N LEU A 648 29.51 -16.49 16.23
CA LEU A 648 28.53 -16.73 15.20
C LEU A 648 29.22 -17.15 13.91
N ASP A 649 28.88 -18.32 13.38
CA ASP A 649 29.39 -18.86 12.11
C ASP A 649 28.31 -18.75 11.03
N LEU A 650 28.62 -18.00 9.96
CA LEU A 650 27.71 -17.69 8.88
C LEU A 650 28.40 -17.88 7.54
N THR A 651 27.73 -18.53 6.59
CA THR A 651 28.14 -18.58 5.19
C THR A 651 27.10 -17.92 4.31
N LEU A 652 27.49 -16.92 3.52
CA LEU A 652 26.65 -16.23 2.53
C LEU A 652 27.02 -16.72 1.13
N TYR A 653 26.02 -17.01 0.29
CA TYR A 653 26.23 -17.42 -1.09
C TYR A 653 25.89 -16.28 -2.04
N TRP A 654 26.94 -15.67 -2.60
CA TRP A 654 26.83 -14.52 -3.48
C TRP A 654 26.94 -14.92 -4.95
N ARG A 655 26.26 -14.19 -5.82
CA ARG A 655 26.39 -14.28 -7.27
C ARG A 655 26.52 -12.90 -7.88
N ALA A 656 27.55 -12.66 -8.70
CA ALA A 656 27.58 -11.48 -9.54
C ALA A 656 26.64 -11.65 -10.75
N LEU A 657 25.74 -10.71 -10.93
CA LEU A 657 24.78 -10.70 -12.04
C LEU A 657 25.40 -10.07 -13.29
N ARG A 658 26.43 -9.24 -13.11
CA ARG A 658 27.25 -8.57 -14.13
C ARG A 658 28.59 -8.19 -13.50
N PRO A 659 29.60 -7.77 -14.30
CA PRO A 659 30.82 -7.21 -13.75
C PRO A 659 30.52 -6.07 -12.78
N LEU A 660 31.21 -6.07 -11.65
CA LEU A 660 31.03 -5.03 -10.63
C LEU A 660 31.49 -3.68 -11.17
N GLY A 661 30.70 -2.64 -10.98
CA GLY A 661 31.01 -1.27 -11.44
C GLY A 661 32.06 -0.55 -10.59
N GLY A 662 32.73 -1.26 -9.67
CA GLY A 662 33.74 -0.76 -8.75
C GLY A 662 33.87 -1.67 -7.55
N PRO A 663 34.70 -1.32 -6.54
CA PRO A 663 34.84 -2.11 -5.32
C PRO A 663 33.51 -2.20 -4.59
N ARG A 664 33.17 -3.41 -4.12
CA ARG A 664 31.98 -3.66 -3.31
C ARG A 664 32.38 -4.39 -2.04
N SER A 665 31.75 -4.05 -0.92
CA SER A 665 31.89 -4.72 0.35
C SER A 665 30.52 -5.14 0.86
N ALA A 666 30.45 -6.27 1.52
CA ALA A 666 29.27 -6.68 2.25
C ALA A 666 29.51 -6.53 3.76
N THR A 667 28.56 -5.91 4.44
CA THR A 667 28.49 -5.85 5.89
C THR A 667 27.48 -6.85 6.40
N VAL A 668 27.85 -7.58 7.45
CA VAL A 668 26.93 -8.40 8.24
C VAL A 668 26.88 -7.82 9.64
N GLN A 669 25.71 -7.61 10.17
CA GLN A 669 25.47 -6.98 11.46
C GLN A 669 24.48 -7.80 12.27
N VAL A 670 24.74 -7.95 13.56
CA VAL A 670 23.77 -8.45 14.54
C VAL A 670 23.37 -7.27 15.41
N LEU A 671 22.12 -6.83 15.31
CA LEU A 671 21.68 -5.60 15.94
C LEU A 671 20.22 -5.68 16.39
N ARG A 672 19.85 -4.83 17.35
CA ARG A 672 18.47 -4.56 17.76
C ARG A 672 17.91 -3.32 17.09
N ASP A 673 16.61 -3.17 17.22
CA ASP A 673 15.94 -1.92 16.90
C ASP A 673 16.58 -0.74 17.66
N GLY A 674 16.72 0.39 16.95
CA GLY A 674 17.49 1.54 17.45
C GLY A 674 18.98 1.51 17.06
N GLY A 675 19.44 0.45 16.39
CA GLY A 675 20.78 0.39 15.80
C GLY A 675 21.89 -0.09 16.76
N TYR A 676 21.55 -0.58 17.95
CA TYR A 676 22.53 -1.17 18.86
C TYR A 676 23.09 -2.47 18.30
N LYS A 677 24.36 -2.49 17.97
CA LYS A 677 25.10 -3.61 17.38
C LYS A 677 25.89 -4.39 18.40
N ILE A 678 25.75 -5.71 18.39
CA ILE A 678 26.53 -6.62 19.22
C ILE A 678 27.57 -7.40 18.43
N ALA A 679 27.51 -7.38 17.10
CA ALA A 679 28.55 -7.90 16.21
C ALA A 679 28.44 -7.25 14.83
N GLN A 680 29.59 -7.10 14.17
CA GLN A 680 29.67 -6.64 12.77
C GLN A 680 30.95 -7.18 12.12
N VAL A 681 30.82 -7.56 10.86
CA VAL A 681 31.97 -7.89 10.01
C VAL A 681 31.76 -7.32 8.61
N ASP A 682 32.78 -6.66 8.09
CA ASP A 682 32.82 -6.08 6.74
C ASP A 682 33.90 -6.76 5.91
N LEU A 683 33.55 -7.31 4.77
CA LEU A 683 34.51 -7.96 3.86
C LEU A 683 34.26 -7.52 2.40
N PRO A 684 35.33 -7.38 1.61
CA PRO A 684 35.20 -7.08 0.19
C PRO A 684 34.57 -8.24 -0.55
N LEU A 685 33.71 -7.92 -1.54
CA LEU A 685 33.12 -8.91 -2.45
C LEU A 685 33.99 -9.05 -3.71
N ASN A 686 34.67 -10.19 -3.82
CA ASN A 686 35.49 -10.55 -4.98
C ASN A 686 34.71 -11.56 -5.82
N LEU A 687 33.85 -11.08 -6.71
CA LEU A 687 32.89 -11.89 -7.46
C LEU A 687 33.19 -11.88 -8.94
N GLU A 688 33.29 -13.06 -9.54
CA GLU A 688 33.30 -13.23 -10.99
C GLU A 688 31.87 -13.40 -11.53
N PRO A 689 31.54 -12.83 -12.70
CA PRO A 689 30.19 -12.94 -13.25
C PRO A 689 29.75 -14.37 -13.51
N GLY A 690 28.60 -14.76 -12.97
CA GLY A 690 27.97 -16.06 -13.17
C GLY A 690 28.35 -17.15 -12.15
N GLU A 691 29.42 -16.99 -11.40
CA GLU A 691 29.79 -17.93 -10.34
C GLU A 691 29.06 -17.63 -9.02
N VAL A 692 28.85 -18.69 -8.25
CA VAL A 692 28.36 -18.58 -6.86
C VAL A 692 29.57 -18.69 -5.94
N TRP A 693 29.82 -17.65 -5.19
CA TRP A 693 30.91 -17.58 -4.22
C TRP A 693 30.39 -17.77 -2.79
N ALA A 694 31.01 -18.68 -2.03
CA ALA A 694 30.72 -18.93 -0.63
C ALA A 694 31.60 -18.02 0.24
N ASP A 695 30.97 -17.08 0.91
CA ASP A 695 31.57 -16.08 1.77
C ASP A 695 31.39 -16.51 3.24
N HIS A 696 32.43 -17.12 3.80
CA HIS A 696 32.46 -17.61 5.19
C HIS A 696 32.82 -16.48 6.15
N ARG A 697 31.95 -16.24 7.13
CA ARG A 697 32.15 -15.20 8.13
C ARG A 697 32.01 -15.73 9.54
N LYS A 698 32.99 -15.40 10.35
CA LYS A 698 32.95 -15.62 11.78
C LYS A 698 32.97 -14.28 12.48
N MET A 699 32.06 -14.11 13.42
CA MET A 699 32.01 -12.89 14.23
C MET A 699 31.69 -13.24 15.68
N THR A 700 32.47 -12.71 16.59
CA THR A 700 32.23 -12.85 18.02
C THR A 700 31.19 -11.85 18.47
N LEU A 701 30.16 -12.30 19.17
CA LEU A 701 29.20 -11.41 19.82
C LEU A 701 29.91 -10.63 20.93
N ALA A 702 29.48 -9.41 21.19
CA ALA A 702 30.00 -8.65 22.31
C ALA A 702 29.84 -9.45 23.62
N ALA A 703 30.89 -9.47 24.44
CA ALA A 703 30.89 -10.23 25.69
C ALA A 703 29.87 -9.67 26.72
N ASP A 704 29.53 -8.43 26.58
CA ASP A 704 28.49 -7.69 27.31
C ASP A 704 27.15 -7.64 26.54
N ALA A 705 26.99 -8.46 25.48
CA ALA A 705 25.76 -8.48 24.69
C ALA A 705 24.57 -8.83 25.58
N PRO A 706 23.63 -7.92 25.78
CA PRO A 706 22.44 -8.19 26.59
C PRO A 706 21.64 -9.37 26.04
N PRO A 707 21.05 -10.19 26.88
CA PRO A 707 20.15 -11.25 26.46
C PRO A 707 18.96 -10.71 25.66
N GLY A 708 18.45 -11.50 24.73
CA GLY A 708 17.28 -11.15 23.93
C GLY A 708 17.38 -11.56 22.48
N VAL A 709 16.46 -11.06 21.66
CA VAL A 709 16.40 -11.36 20.22
C VAL A 709 16.97 -10.18 19.43
N TYR A 710 17.90 -10.48 18.56
CA TYR A 710 18.58 -9.55 17.65
C TYR A 710 18.30 -9.96 16.22
N GLU A 711 18.37 -9.02 15.30
CA GLU A 711 18.27 -9.30 13.88
C GLU A 711 19.66 -9.43 13.24
N LEU A 712 19.87 -10.53 12.53
CA LEU A 712 21.01 -10.73 11.64
C LEU A 712 20.69 -10.03 10.32
N LYS A 713 21.41 -8.97 9.99
CA LYS A 713 21.20 -8.18 8.78
C LYS A 713 22.41 -8.17 7.88
N VAL A 714 22.18 -8.04 6.56
CA VAL A 714 23.24 -7.95 5.56
C VAL A 714 22.97 -6.78 4.61
N ALA A 715 24.04 -6.09 4.21
CA ALA A 715 23.99 -5.06 3.17
C ALA A 715 25.22 -5.14 2.28
N VAL A 716 25.10 -4.64 1.05
CA VAL A 716 26.22 -4.42 0.13
C VAL A 716 26.37 -2.91 -0.07
N TYR A 717 27.58 -2.42 -0.01
CA TYR A 717 27.88 -0.99 -0.09
C TYR A 717 29.15 -0.71 -0.91
N ASP A 718 29.32 0.54 -1.32
CA ASP A 718 30.52 1.04 -1.95
C ASP A 718 31.50 1.56 -0.85
N PRO A 719 32.65 0.90 -0.63
CA PRO A 719 33.60 1.31 0.43
C PRO A 719 34.30 2.65 0.13
N THR A 720 34.16 3.19 -1.10
CA THR A 720 34.74 4.47 -1.47
C THR A 720 33.84 5.68 -1.17
N GLY A 721 32.71 5.49 -0.51
CA GLY A 721 31.84 6.57 -0.03
C GLY A 721 30.43 6.62 -0.64
N GLY A 722 30.02 5.60 -1.40
CA GLY A 722 28.74 5.55 -2.11
C GLY A 722 27.53 5.10 -1.29
N GLY A 723 27.71 4.75 0.00
CA GLY A 723 26.63 4.24 0.85
C GLY A 723 26.14 2.83 0.48
N ALA A 724 25.11 2.33 1.18
CA ALA A 724 24.52 1.02 0.92
C ALA A 724 23.72 1.02 -0.40
N LEU A 725 23.90 -0.07 -1.18
CA LEU A 725 23.09 -0.27 -2.40
C LEU A 725 21.67 -0.67 -2.02
N PRO A 726 20.66 -0.22 -2.77
CA PRO A 726 19.27 -0.62 -2.53
C PRO A 726 19.09 -2.12 -2.77
N VAL A 727 18.29 -2.76 -1.91
CA VAL A 727 17.92 -4.19 -2.00
C VAL A 727 16.62 -4.37 -2.76
N TYR A 728 16.56 -5.40 -3.58
CA TYR A 728 15.38 -5.83 -4.32
C TYR A 728 15.07 -7.30 -4.05
N ALA A 729 13.80 -7.59 -3.77
CA ALA A 729 13.26 -8.94 -3.65
C ALA A 729 12.11 -9.14 -4.64
N GLY A 730 12.16 -10.17 -5.46
CA GLY A 730 11.13 -10.42 -6.49
C GLY A 730 10.92 -9.23 -7.43
N GLY A 731 11.97 -8.43 -7.69
CA GLY A 731 11.92 -7.22 -8.52
C GLY A 731 11.36 -5.97 -7.84
N ARG A 732 11.09 -5.99 -6.54
CA ARG A 732 10.62 -4.83 -5.75
C ARG A 732 11.71 -4.35 -4.81
N ALA A 733 11.80 -3.04 -4.63
CA ALA A 733 12.68 -2.45 -3.62
C ALA A 733 12.23 -2.88 -2.21
N PHE A 734 13.19 -3.30 -1.41
CA PHE A 734 12.95 -3.67 -0.02
C PHE A 734 12.97 -2.40 0.86
N PRO A 735 12.01 -2.21 1.78
CA PRO A 735 11.86 -0.93 2.51
C PRO A 735 13.03 -0.57 3.42
N ALA A 736 13.93 -1.48 3.70
CA ALA A 736 14.97 -1.33 4.74
C ALA A 736 16.25 -0.61 4.28
N GLY A 737 16.21 0.27 3.29
CA GLY A 737 17.33 1.15 2.96
C GLY A 737 18.66 0.44 2.64
N GLY A 738 18.61 -0.74 2.03
CA GLY A 738 19.81 -1.51 1.66
C GLY A 738 20.24 -2.56 2.70
N LEU A 739 19.68 -2.54 3.91
CA LEU A 739 19.99 -3.50 4.99
C LEU A 739 18.89 -4.59 5.06
N LEU A 740 19.22 -5.81 4.63
CA LEU A 740 18.29 -6.95 4.58
C LEU A 740 18.32 -7.74 5.88
N PRO A 741 17.20 -7.91 6.61
CA PRO A 741 17.14 -8.85 7.72
C PRO A 741 17.09 -10.29 7.18
N LEU A 742 18.06 -11.12 7.61
CA LEU A 742 18.11 -12.54 7.26
C LEU A 742 17.35 -13.38 8.29
N TRP A 743 17.74 -13.29 9.57
CA TRP A 743 17.17 -14.12 10.62
C TRP A 743 17.22 -13.43 11.98
N GLU A 744 16.67 -14.10 12.99
CA GLU A 744 16.77 -13.72 14.40
C GLU A 744 17.89 -14.48 15.09
N ILE A 745 18.71 -13.79 15.89
CA ILE A 745 19.72 -14.37 16.76
C ILE A 745 19.26 -14.14 18.19
N ARG A 746 19.16 -15.23 18.97
CA ARG A 746 18.84 -15.14 20.39
C ARG A 746 20.11 -15.20 21.21
N VAL A 747 20.36 -14.16 21.99
CA VAL A 747 21.39 -14.17 23.04
C VAL A 747 20.75 -14.70 24.31
N ARG A 748 21.42 -15.68 24.99
CA ARG A 748 20.88 -16.32 26.20
C ARG A 748 20.78 -15.31 27.33
N GLU A 749 19.81 -15.51 28.23
CA GLU A 749 19.64 -14.70 29.44
C GLU A 749 20.87 -14.75 30.35
N VAL A 750 21.28 -13.58 30.84
CA VAL A 750 22.21 -13.41 31.97
C VAL A 750 21.39 -12.98 33.19
N SER A 751 21.79 -13.22 34.39
CA SER A 751 21.07 -12.76 35.58
C SER A 751 21.04 -11.23 35.64
N GLN A 752 19.89 -10.66 35.98
CA GLN A 752 19.74 -9.21 36.19
C GLN A 752 20.43 -8.82 37.50
N ASP A 753 21.28 -7.78 37.48
CA ASP A 753 22.01 -7.33 38.68
C ASP A 753 21.07 -6.62 39.66
N HIS A 754 20.12 -5.82 39.13
CA HIS A 754 19.15 -5.04 39.89
C HIS A 754 17.73 -5.40 39.48
N GLN A 755 17.06 -6.22 40.30
CA GLN A 755 15.65 -6.59 40.07
C GLN A 755 14.71 -5.51 40.60
N MET A 756 13.71 -5.15 39.80
CA MET A 756 12.69 -4.21 40.21
C MET A 756 11.35 -4.50 39.54
N ASP A 757 10.31 -3.79 39.90
CA ASP A 757 8.98 -3.82 39.32
C ASP A 757 8.42 -2.39 39.31
N VAL A 758 8.55 -1.74 38.19
CA VAL A 758 8.04 -0.36 38.02
C VAL A 758 7.16 -0.29 36.78
N ARG A 759 5.96 0.25 36.94
CA ARG A 759 5.03 0.43 35.82
C ARG A 759 5.07 1.87 35.34
N PHE A 760 5.22 2.07 34.03
CA PHE A 760 5.09 3.34 33.36
C PHE A 760 3.70 3.42 32.70
N GLY A 761 2.81 4.16 33.38
CA GLY A 761 1.40 4.15 33.03
C GLY A 761 0.80 2.73 33.11
N LYS A 762 -0.04 2.39 32.11
CA LYS A 762 -0.63 1.05 32.00
C LYS A 762 0.05 0.19 30.92
N MET A 763 1.10 0.71 30.30
CA MET A 763 1.62 0.18 29.04
C MET A 763 2.90 -0.64 29.21
N ILE A 764 3.83 -0.18 30.01
CA ILE A 764 5.18 -0.75 30.09
C ILE A 764 5.56 -0.99 31.55
N ARG A 765 6.28 -2.07 31.79
CA ARG A 765 6.82 -2.45 33.10
C ARG A 765 8.31 -2.68 33.00
N LEU A 766 9.08 -2.05 33.89
CA LEU A 766 10.49 -2.30 34.09
C LEU A 766 10.66 -3.43 35.10
N LEU A 767 11.34 -4.50 34.71
CA LEU A 767 11.61 -5.67 35.55
C LEU A 767 12.95 -5.63 36.25
N GLY A 768 13.87 -4.80 35.74
CA GLY A 768 15.20 -4.65 36.26
C GLY A 768 16.13 -3.96 35.28
N TYR A 769 17.38 -3.79 35.70
CA TYR A 769 18.43 -3.21 34.86
C TYR A 769 19.81 -3.80 35.20
N THR A 770 20.76 -3.63 34.30
CA THR A 770 22.19 -3.89 34.50
C THR A 770 23.00 -2.70 34.04
N LEU A 771 24.14 -2.45 34.67
CA LEU A 771 25.08 -1.40 34.32
C LEU A 771 26.41 -2.00 33.85
N SER A 772 27.10 -1.30 32.93
CA SER A 772 28.44 -1.72 32.45
C SER A 772 29.56 -1.47 33.44
N SER A 773 29.29 -0.71 34.50
CA SER A 773 30.25 -0.38 35.55
C SER A 773 29.55 -0.34 36.92
N ASP A 774 30.27 -0.64 37.97
CA ASP A 774 29.83 -0.64 39.36
C ASP A 774 29.64 0.80 39.87
N ASP A 775 28.53 1.47 39.46
CA ASP A 775 28.11 2.80 39.90
C ASP A 775 29.18 3.92 39.80
N ARG A 776 30.22 3.73 38.99
CA ARG A 776 31.34 4.66 38.82
C ARG A 776 31.75 4.78 37.36
N VAL A 777 31.86 6.04 36.87
CA VAL A 777 32.17 6.31 35.45
C VAL A 777 33.07 7.54 35.37
N GLU A 778 34.10 7.53 34.53
CA GLU A 778 34.95 8.72 34.30
C GLU A 778 34.33 9.69 33.25
N PRO A 779 34.64 10.99 33.35
CA PRO A 779 34.22 11.93 32.29
C PRO A 779 34.80 11.52 30.93
N GLY A 780 33.92 11.39 29.92
CA GLY A 780 34.31 10.94 28.57
C GLY A 780 34.08 9.46 28.30
N ASP A 781 33.84 8.64 29.31
CA ASP A 781 33.56 7.23 29.16
C ASP A 781 32.15 6.98 28.60
N VAL A 782 31.94 5.78 28.11
CA VAL A 782 30.63 5.31 27.66
C VAL A 782 29.94 4.52 28.78
N LEU A 783 28.85 5.05 29.31
CA LEU A 783 28.00 4.32 30.23
C LEU A 783 26.98 3.50 29.42
N THR A 784 26.94 2.18 29.69
CA THR A 784 25.96 1.30 29.09
C THR A 784 24.94 0.85 30.15
N VAL A 785 23.68 1.08 29.88
CA VAL A 785 22.56 0.70 30.75
C VAL A 785 21.67 -0.25 29.96
N THR A 786 21.42 -1.43 30.49
CA THR A 786 20.46 -2.36 29.91
C THR A 786 19.20 -2.39 30.77
N LEU A 787 18.07 -2.08 30.15
CA LEU A 787 16.77 -2.09 30.78
C LEU A 787 15.95 -3.30 30.31
N TYR A 788 15.30 -3.98 31.26
CA TYR A 788 14.48 -5.16 30.98
C TYR A 788 13.00 -4.80 31.05
N TRP A 789 12.41 -4.60 29.88
CA TRP A 789 11.03 -4.13 29.74
C TRP A 789 10.05 -5.29 29.48
N GLU A 790 8.93 -5.29 30.14
CA GLU A 790 7.77 -6.09 29.78
C GLU A 790 6.70 -5.16 29.20
N LEU A 791 6.22 -5.45 28.00
CA LEU A 791 5.08 -4.73 27.44
C LEU A 791 3.80 -5.29 28.10
N LEU A 792 3.11 -4.48 28.89
CA LEU A 792 1.83 -4.84 29.50
C LEU A 792 0.68 -4.62 28.53
N ALA A 793 0.80 -3.62 27.67
CA ALA A 793 -0.30 -3.12 26.87
C ALA A 793 0.19 -2.37 25.64
N GLN A 794 -0.45 -2.58 24.47
CA GLN A 794 -0.21 -1.76 23.26
C GLN A 794 -1.37 -0.78 23.05
N ASN A 795 -1.04 0.48 22.80
CA ASN A 795 -2.02 1.52 22.51
C ASN A 795 -1.99 1.99 21.04
N GLY A 796 -1.17 1.33 20.20
CA GLY A 796 -0.98 1.69 18.80
C GLY A 796 -0.26 3.02 18.55
N ARG A 797 0.17 3.71 19.63
CA ARG A 797 0.90 4.99 19.53
C ARG A 797 2.39 4.76 19.62
N PRO A 798 3.21 5.55 18.92
CA PRO A 798 4.64 5.55 19.11
C PRO A 798 4.96 6.08 20.52
N ALA A 799 5.90 5.45 21.21
CA ALA A 799 6.45 5.97 22.45
C ALA A 799 7.97 5.99 22.34
N ASN A 800 8.55 7.02 22.93
CA ASN A 800 9.99 7.18 23.03
C ASN A 800 10.41 6.90 24.47
N SER A 801 11.53 6.24 24.62
CA SER A 801 12.19 6.02 25.92
C SER A 801 13.46 6.84 26.00
N PHE A 802 13.87 7.14 27.22
CA PHE A 802 15.11 7.83 27.46
C PHE A 802 15.82 7.30 28.69
N VAL A 803 17.15 7.41 28.68
CA VAL A 803 18.04 7.20 29.83
C VAL A 803 18.97 8.39 29.88
N HIS A 804 18.91 9.13 30.97
CA HIS A 804 19.68 10.35 31.16
C HIS A 804 20.57 10.25 32.39
N LEU A 805 21.73 10.89 32.34
CA LEU A 805 22.57 11.11 33.49
C LEU A 805 22.36 12.56 33.98
N LEU A 806 21.66 12.71 35.10
CA LEU A 806 21.31 14.00 35.69
C LEU A 806 22.35 14.38 36.75
N GLY A 807 22.91 15.61 36.64
CA GLY A 807 23.75 16.19 37.67
C GLY A 807 23.02 17.27 38.47
N THR A 808 23.56 17.65 39.61
CA THR A 808 23.06 18.76 40.42
C THR A 808 23.54 20.12 39.91
N THR A 809 24.55 20.14 39.03
CA THR A 809 25.12 21.35 38.42
C THR A 809 24.61 21.53 37.00
N PHE A 810 24.45 22.79 36.58
CA PHE A 810 24.04 23.12 35.20
C PHE A 810 25.16 22.84 34.21
N ASN A 811 24.87 22.12 33.15
CA ASN A 811 25.79 21.83 32.07
C ASN A 811 25.69 22.94 30.99
N PRO A 812 26.70 23.80 30.84
CA PRO A 812 26.66 24.92 29.91
C PRO A 812 26.69 24.50 28.43
N VAL A 813 27.11 23.26 28.14
CA VAL A 813 27.17 22.72 26.76
C VAL A 813 25.81 22.25 26.31
N SER A 814 25.11 21.49 27.15
CA SER A 814 23.74 20.98 26.84
C SER A 814 22.65 22.02 27.16
N GLY A 815 22.97 23.05 27.94
CA GLY A 815 22.01 24.09 28.36
C GLY A 815 20.97 23.60 29.38
N ASN A 816 21.26 22.49 30.09
CA ASN A 816 20.38 21.86 31.07
C ASN A 816 21.22 21.13 32.15
N PHE A 817 20.62 20.20 32.89
CA PHE A 817 21.29 19.40 33.91
C PHE A 817 21.72 18.00 33.41
N LEU A 818 21.68 17.75 32.11
CA LEU A 818 22.07 16.47 31.51
C LEU A 818 23.58 16.42 31.26
N TRP A 819 24.22 15.36 31.74
CA TRP A 819 25.63 15.06 31.57
C TRP A 819 25.88 13.79 30.75
N GLY A 820 24.84 13.11 30.38
CA GLY A 820 24.78 12.01 29.43
C GLY A 820 23.33 11.78 28.99
N GLN A 821 23.12 11.39 27.74
CA GLN A 821 21.78 11.28 27.17
C GLN A 821 21.71 10.10 26.19
N GLY A 822 20.72 9.24 26.40
CA GLY A 822 20.38 8.15 25.50
C GLY A 822 18.88 8.14 25.24
N ASP A 823 18.45 8.77 24.14
CA ASP A 823 17.06 8.78 23.70
C ASP A 823 16.84 7.76 22.60
N LYS A 824 15.74 7.04 22.67
CA LYS A 824 15.39 6.04 21.67
C LYS A 824 13.93 6.08 21.33
N ARG A 825 13.61 5.53 20.17
CA ARG A 825 12.27 5.20 19.75
C ARG A 825 12.15 3.69 19.57
N PRO A 826 11.98 2.93 20.67
CA PRO A 826 11.83 1.50 20.57
C PRO A 826 10.58 1.17 19.74
N PRO A 827 10.61 0.12 18.93
CA PRO A 827 9.47 -0.26 18.11
C PRO A 827 8.44 -1.02 18.93
N ILE A 828 7.90 -0.36 19.97
CA ILE A 828 6.95 -0.98 20.90
C ILE A 828 5.71 -1.53 20.23
N ASN A 829 5.35 -1.01 19.04
CA ASN A 829 4.26 -1.54 18.23
C ASN A 829 4.53 -2.95 17.69
N TRP A 830 5.79 -3.40 17.72
CA TRP A 830 6.23 -4.73 17.34
C TRP A 830 6.52 -5.63 18.55
N TRP A 831 6.48 -5.05 19.76
CA TRP A 831 6.68 -5.79 20.97
C TRP A 831 5.44 -6.65 21.29
N GLU A 832 5.65 -7.83 21.80
CA GLU A 832 4.58 -8.74 22.22
C GLU A 832 4.24 -8.48 23.69
N VAL A 833 2.95 -8.35 24.00
CA VAL A 833 2.48 -8.18 25.37
C VAL A 833 2.88 -9.39 26.21
N GLY A 834 3.40 -9.15 27.42
CA GLY A 834 3.88 -10.17 28.34
C GLY A 834 5.27 -10.75 28.03
N ARG A 835 5.94 -10.26 26.98
CA ARG A 835 7.32 -10.64 26.66
C ARG A 835 8.31 -9.63 27.21
N ILE A 836 9.44 -10.12 27.70
CA ILE A 836 10.55 -9.29 28.19
C ILE A 836 11.40 -8.87 27.01
N TYR A 837 11.65 -7.58 26.94
CA TYR A 837 12.52 -6.94 25.95
C TYR A 837 13.69 -6.27 26.66
N GLU A 838 14.85 -6.53 26.17
CA GLU A 838 16.06 -5.88 26.66
C GLU A 838 16.34 -4.70 25.75
N ASP A 839 16.54 -3.52 26.35
CA ASP A 839 16.82 -2.30 25.65
C ASP A 839 18.12 -1.69 26.20
N VAL A 840 19.14 -1.63 25.37
CA VAL A 840 20.49 -1.21 25.76
C VAL A 840 20.71 0.23 25.36
N TYR A 841 21.02 1.06 26.33
CA TYR A 841 21.40 2.48 26.17
C TYR A 841 22.89 2.62 26.39
N ALA A 842 23.62 3.01 25.37
CA ALA A 842 25.02 3.35 25.47
C ALA A 842 25.19 4.82 25.08
N PHE A 843 25.65 5.64 26.00
CA PHE A 843 25.88 7.07 25.77
C PHE A 843 27.16 7.53 26.47
N GLN A 844 27.79 8.53 25.89
CA GLN A 844 28.99 9.11 26.44
C GLN A 844 28.66 10.08 27.57
N VAL A 845 29.35 9.92 28.69
CA VAL A 845 29.34 10.90 29.77
C VAL A 845 30.11 12.13 29.28
N ALA A 846 29.60 13.31 29.55
CA ALA A 846 30.24 14.54 29.10
C ALA A 846 31.67 14.64 29.62
N SER A 847 32.63 14.90 28.74
CA SER A 847 34.07 14.98 29.11
C SER A 847 34.42 16.12 30.08
N ASN A 848 33.50 17.06 30.23
CA ASN A 848 33.59 18.19 31.18
C ASN A 848 32.71 18.00 32.42
N ALA A 849 32.21 16.78 32.67
CA ALA A 849 31.39 16.49 33.82
C ALA A 849 32.21 16.71 35.12
N PRO A 850 31.77 17.57 36.04
CA PRO A 850 32.48 17.79 37.29
C PRO A 850 32.38 16.56 38.20
N PRO A 851 33.36 16.33 39.06
CA PRO A 851 33.26 15.30 40.10
C PRO A 851 32.01 15.48 40.98
N GLY A 852 31.34 14.37 41.24
CA GLY A 852 30.11 14.40 42.04
C GLY A 852 29.22 13.17 41.84
N GLU A 853 28.04 13.24 42.46
CA GLU A 853 26.99 12.21 42.33
C GLU A 853 25.97 12.65 41.28
N TYR A 854 25.62 11.72 40.44
CA TYR A 854 24.69 11.88 39.32
C TYR A 854 23.60 10.84 39.44
N TRP A 855 22.40 11.19 39.03
CA TRP A 855 21.27 10.27 39.00
C TRP A 855 21.05 9.69 37.59
N LEU A 856 20.88 8.38 37.51
CA LEU A 856 20.42 7.73 36.29
C LEU A 856 18.89 7.80 36.19
N GLU A 857 18.40 8.69 35.33
CA GLU A 857 16.99 8.93 35.07
C GLU A 857 16.51 8.07 33.91
N VAL A 858 15.34 7.46 34.05
CA VAL A 858 14.67 6.66 33.00
C VAL A 858 13.22 7.05 32.88
N GLY A 859 12.72 7.08 31.64
CA GLY A 859 11.33 7.41 31.39
C GLY A 859 10.86 7.05 29.99
N TRP A 860 9.57 7.21 29.82
CA TRP A 860 8.86 7.07 28.56
C TRP A 860 7.99 8.31 28.29
N TRP A 861 7.82 8.66 27.02
CA TRP A 861 6.98 9.76 26.61
C TRP A 861 6.34 9.49 25.23
N ASP A 862 5.15 10.08 25.02
CA ASP A 862 4.45 10.04 23.76
C ASP A 862 4.92 11.21 22.87
N PRO A 863 5.60 10.98 21.74
CA PRO A 863 6.10 12.07 20.90
C PRO A 863 4.99 12.90 20.22
N SER A 864 3.75 12.39 20.20
CA SER A 864 2.62 13.09 19.59
C SER A 864 1.94 14.07 20.56
N THR A 865 1.87 13.72 21.85
CA THR A 865 1.25 14.56 22.89
C THR A 865 2.27 15.29 23.75
N GLN A 866 3.54 14.89 23.70
CA GLN A 866 4.62 15.35 24.59
C GLN A 866 4.41 14.98 26.06
N GLU A 867 3.44 14.11 26.36
CA GLU A 867 3.15 13.63 27.72
C GLU A 867 4.10 12.50 28.10
N ARG A 868 4.58 12.51 29.33
CA ARG A 868 5.38 11.44 29.90
C ARG A 868 4.48 10.39 30.57
N TYR A 869 4.94 9.15 30.62
CA TYR A 869 4.25 8.06 31.31
C TYR A 869 4.71 8.00 32.77
N SER A 870 3.84 8.37 33.71
CA SER A 870 4.19 8.41 35.16
C SER A 870 4.59 7.02 35.67
N PRO A 871 5.78 6.88 36.31
CA PRO A 871 6.23 5.63 36.89
C PRO A 871 5.56 5.35 38.24
N GLN A 872 5.26 4.07 38.48
CA GLN A 872 4.77 3.55 39.75
C GLN A 872 5.65 2.39 40.20
N ILE A 873 6.42 2.57 41.28
CA ILE A 873 7.28 1.53 41.86
C ILE A 873 6.40 0.55 42.64
N LEU A 874 6.42 -0.72 42.29
CA LEU A 874 5.78 -1.82 42.99
C LEU A 874 6.77 -2.64 43.80
N LYS A 875 8.04 -2.73 43.33
CA LYS A 875 9.14 -3.43 43.98
C LYS A 875 10.49 -2.87 43.50
N GLY A 876 11.51 -2.90 44.36
CA GLY A 876 12.89 -2.49 44.04
C GLY A 876 13.25 -1.13 44.62
N GLU A 877 14.51 -0.76 44.48
CA GLU A 877 15.06 0.51 44.87
C GLU A 877 14.96 1.51 43.73
N GLY A 878 14.83 2.80 44.05
CA GLY A 878 14.67 3.89 43.10
C GLY A 878 13.69 4.91 43.62
N SER A 879 13.61 6.06 42.98
CA SER A 879 12.67 7.13 43.38
C SER A 879 11.94 7.71 42.17
N VAL A 880 10.69 8.09 42.38
CA VAL A 880 9.89 8.75 41.33
C VAL A 880 10.14 10.26 41.37
N LEU A 881 10.58 10.82 40.28
CA LEU A 881 10.70 12.26 40.12
C LEU A 881 9.34 12.78 39.56
N SER A 882 8.46 13.11 40.47
CA SER A 882 7.04 13.42 40.16
C SER A 882 6.89 14.72 39.30
N GLU A 883 7.81 15.66 39.40
CA GLU A 883 7.78 16.87 38.57
C GLU A 883 8.05 16.61 37.09
N TRP A 884 8.67 15.48 36.78
CA TRP A 884 9.12 15.12 35.43
C TRP A 884 8.54 13.78 34.92
N ASP A 885 7.69 13.13 35.71
CA ASP A 885 7.12 11.80 35.40
C ASP A 885 8.20 10.83 34.95
N SER A 886 9.29 10.73 35.72
CA SER A 886 10.42 9.84 35.43
C SER A 886 10.88 9.08 36.67
N LEU A 887 11.67 8.03 36.46
CA LEU A 887 12.21 7.16 37.48
C LEU A 887 13.72 7.42 37.60
N LEU A 888 14.18 7.71 38.81
CA LEU A 888 15.59 7.68 39.17
C LEU A 888 15.96 6.28 39.61
N LEU A 889 16.83 5.60 38.86
CA LEU A 889 17.23 4.21 39.11
C LEU A 889 18.26 4.10 40.24
N THR A 890 19.37 4.78 40.06
CA THR A 890 20.53 4.71 40.99
C THR A 890 21.38 5.97 40.86
N GLU A 891 22.25 6.15 41.81
CA GLU A 891 23.32 7.18 41.79
C GLU A 891 24.55 6.61 41.04
N ILE A 892 25.18 7.48 40.28
CA ILE A 892 26.44 7.21 39.53
C ILE A 892 27.45 8.21 39.99
N ALA A 893 28.57 7.74 40.54
CA ALA A 893 29.67 8.60 40.97
C ALA A 893 30.61 8.95 39.81
N ILE A 894 30.88 10.22 39.60
CA ILE A 894 31.95 10.70 38.72
C ILE A 894 33.09 11.19 39.63
N PRO A 895 34.26 10.56 39.56
CA PRO A 895 35.40 10.84 40.49
C PRO A 895 36.05 12.19 40.29
#